data_945f71273506f5cc16b28fb180effaef
#
_entry.id   945f71273506f5cc16b28fb180effaef
#
_cell.length_a   1.000
_cell.length_b   1.000
_cell.length_c   1.000
_cell.angle_alpha   90.00
_cell.angle_beta   90.00
_cell.angle_gamma   90.00
#
_symmetry.space_group_name_H-M   'P 1'
#
loop_
_entity.id
_entity.type
_entity.pdbx_description
1 polymer ?
#
loop_
_entity_poly.entity_id
_entity_poly.type
_entity_poly.pdbx_seq_one_letter_code
_entity_poly.pdbx_strand_id
1 'polypeptide(L)'
;MGGDAISGTPAGNSGLSPSAPEIVLREAFVRRLNEQGFEGDIDLRVSSRLISSTDNSIYQRLPAAVIHPRTGEDLNRAVKAASEGNLTLAIRGGGTGTNGQSLTDGVVVDVSRHLDRILDFDAEAGTVTVEPGVILARLNAFLKPHGFFFPPTVSTATRATIGGMIATDASGKGSRIYGRTSDYIEAMDVVLADGSDLAVGHLTAEKLQDAMTGTGLAARAYLEVHRVVTERADEIRRVFPDMNRGLTGYNLQNILLEDGSFHLARLLAGSEGTLALTKKVVLHVRRLPKYRQLIVVRYASFNETLRDVQTLLPANPAAVEVLDDRVLAKAQQDVTWHALERVLGNTSALPVKGMSFVEFVGDDLEVLKEQMAHAVGLLESSPHKPIDYKAVSDPEIIANLWTLREKSVGLLGRPDGHKQGVPFVEDTAVPPEVLPEYVSEFRDILDGYGLSYGMFGHADVGCLHVRPFLDMLTAEDRALIRPISNAVAELTKRHGGLLWGEHGRGFRGEFSPLFFGETLFEELCRIKDVFDPKDIFNRGKLAPGGAGYPVDRIDGIPFKGGFDEEITPSLRESYGLSVSCNGNGACFNREPDMAMCPSYKITKDRSQSPKGRALLLRSWARLRSLPEDAPDRGMLPDLTEELKASLDTCLSCKACATQCPIRVDIPSMRSKFLSTYFRENRRPVRDYIVYWLEPLLAAGRTTPKLANLLMHNFASQAVLSRLGLVDLPHLRPARLKAGSQVSGSWLQRNRSNPRAVIVMQDSFTGSFDGGLVEKVHALLTQLGFDAKLTPVWDNGKARHVLGFRKGFGVTARATLKKLRALAEFNIPVVSLDAATGLMFTQEYREVVGNSPIPAVLPLEVFLRQQIGQGTLQPLPASCDRPRMTVISHCTEQAARPESAGDWAFVLQHYGVPVEAGKAGCCGMAGLFGHQREHAGMSRDMFEQNWARKVEAPVLATGFSCRCQTERMAGLRPSHPAETLISILQERL
;
A
#
# COMPACT_ATOMS: atom_id res chain seq x y z
N MET A 1 -7.56 -42.01 -31.78
CA MET A 1 -6.28 -42.70 -31.96
C MET A 1 -5.28 -41.64 -32.39
N GLY A 2 -4.15 -41.54 -31.72
CA GLY A 2 -3.05 -40.65 -32.09
C GLY A 2 -2.91 -39.48 -31.08
N GLY A 3 -2.55 -39.78 -29.83
CA GLY A 3 -2.11 -38.75 -28.92
C GLY A 3 -0.62 -38.52 -29.09
N ASP A 4 -0.22 -37.40 -29.65
CA ASP A 4 1.13 -36.89 -29.51
C ASP A 4 1.21 -36.10 -28.19
N ALA A 5 1.75 -36.74 -27.18
CA ALA A 5 2.17 -36.13 -25.95
C ALA A 5 3.37 -35.22 -26.25
N ILE A 6 3.11 -33.91 -26.45
CA ILE A 6 4.16 -32.92 -26.42
C ILE A 6 4.64 -32.81 -24.97
N SER A 7 5.72 -33.55 -24.66
CA SER A 7 6.50 -33.40 -23.45
C SER A 7 7.23 -32.04 -23.48
N GLY A 8 6.50 -30.96 -23.16
CA GLY A 8 7.14 -29.70 -22.84
C GLY A 8 7.76 -29.83 -21.45
N THR A 9 9.08 -29.99 -21.41
CA THR A 9 9.88 -29.67 -20.21
C THR A 9 9.46 -28.30 -19.69
N PRO A 10 9.24 -28.13 -18.35
CA PRO A 10 8.99 -26.82 -17.78
C PRO A 10 10.14 -25.90 -18.20
N ALA A 11 9.82 -24.72 -18.75
CA ALA A 11 10.80 -23.73 -19.18
C ALA A 11 11.78 -23.52 -18.00
N GLY A 12 13.01 -24.05 -18.17
CA GLY A 12 14.08 -23.79 -17.23
C GLY A 12 14.18 -22.26 -17.08
N ASN A 13 14.45 -21.78 -15.87
CA ASN A 13 14.63 -20.38 -15.56
C ASN A 13 15.52 -19.70 -16.63
N SER A 14 14.90 -19.13 -17.67
CA SER A 14 15.61 -18.28 -18.61
C SER A 14 16.04 -17.05 -17.81
N GLY A 15 17.34 -16.73 -17.83
CA GLY A 15 17.88 -15.60 -17.08
C GLY A 15 17.12 -14.30 -17.36
N LEU A 16 17.28 -13.31 -16.48
CA LEU A 16 16.68 -11.98 -16.65
C LEU A 16 17.49 -11.07 -17.58
N SER A 17 18.68 -11.50 -18.02
CA SER A 17 19.53 -10.69 -18.92
C SER A 17 18.98 -10.67 -20.34
N PRO A 18 18.86 -9.47 -20.96
CA PRO A 18 18.37 -9.37 -22.33
C PRO A 18 19.38 -9.99 -23.32
N SER A 19 18.86 -10.64 -24.33
CA SER A 19 19.66 -11.14 -25.45
C SER A 19 20.20 -9.99 -26.33
N ALA A 20 21.23 -10.25 -27.09
CA ALA A 20 21.79 -9.26 -28.04
C ALA A 20 20.74 -8.67 -29.01
N PRO A 21 19.83 -9.48 -29.62
CA PRO A 21 18.74 -8.94 -30.44
C PRO A 21 17.78 -8.02 -29.65
N GLU A 22 17.45 -8.34 -28.41
CA GLU A 22 16.57 -7.50 -27.59
C GLU A 22 17.20 -6.15 -27.26
N ILE A 23 18.51 -6.11 -27.03
CA ILE A 23 19.25 -4.87 -26.82
C ILE A 23 19.17 -3.98 -28.09
N VAL A 24 19.38 -4.53 -29.25
CA VAL A 24 19.31 -3.81 -30.54
C VAL A 24 17.90 -3.25 -30.78
N LEU A 25 16.87 -4.05 -30.54
CA LEU A 25 15.48 -3.62 -30.70
C LEU A 25 15.14 -2.48 -29.72
N ARG A 26 15.58 -2.58 -28.47
CA ARG A 26 15.42 -1.55 -27.46
C ARG A 26 16.09 -0.22 -27.86
N GLU A 27 17.33 -0.26 -28.32
CA GLU A 27 18.06 0.93 -28.76
C GLU A 27 17.41 1.59 -29.98
N ALA A 28 16.92 0.80 -30.91
CA ALA A 28 16.19 1.29 -32.07
C ALA A 28 14.87 1.96 -31.67
N PHE A 29 14.13 1.39 -30.69
CA PHE A 29 12.93 1.98 -30.16
C PHE A 29 13.19 3.33 -29.47
N VAL A 30 14.20 3.39 -28.61
CA VAL A 30 14.59 4.65 -27.92
C VAL A 30 14.96 5.74 -28.92
N ARG A 31 15.70 5.39 -29.97
CA ARG A 31 16.04 6.33 -31.06
C ARG A 31 14.79 6.88 -31.75
N ARG A 32 13.83 6.01 -32.13
CA ARG A 32 12.57 6.43 -32.75
C ARG A 32 11.73 7.32 -31.83
N LEU A 33 11.66 7.01 -30.53
CA LEU A 33 10.98 7.87 -29.57
C LEU A 33 11.56 9.29 -29.56
N ASN A 34 12.88 9.40 -29.53
CA ASN A 34 13.56 10.69 -29.53
C ASN A 34 13.34 11.44 -30.86
N GLU A 35 13.42 10.74 -32.00
CA GLU A 35 13.16 11.31 -33.33
C GLU A 35 11.73 11.82 -33.48
N GLN A 36 10.75 11.18 -32.80
CA GLN A 36 9.35 11.60 -32.79
C GLN A 36 9.05 12.70 -31.75
N GLY A 37 10.06 13.15 -31.00
CA GLY A 37 9.91 14.21 -29.99
C GLY A 37 9.17 13.78 -28.73
N PHE A 38 9.37 12.56 -28.25
CA PHE A 38 8.82 12.09 -26.97
C PHE A 38 9.31 12.97 -25.80
N GLU A 39 8.38 13.53 -25.02
CA GLU A 39 8.66 14.47 -23.93
C GLU A 39 8.75 13.78 -22.55
N GLY A 40 8.32 12.52 -22.48
CA GLY A 40 8.33 11.73 -21.27
C GLY A 40 9.72 11.25 -20.84
N ASP A 41 9.77 10.54 -19.73
CA ASP A 41 11.00 9.94 -19.24
C ASP A 41 11.20 8.55 -19.87
N ILE A 42 12.41 8.27 -20.38
CA ILE A 42 12.82 6.95 -20.88
C ILE A 42 13.77 6.35 -19.85
N ASP A 43 13.38 5.24 -19.23
CA ASP A 43 14.13 4.63 -18.13
C ASP A 43 14.64 3.24 -18.49
N LEU A 44 15.94 3.13 -18.71
CA LEU A 44 16.65 1.90 -19.07
C LEU A 44 17.41 1.29 -17.88
N ARG A 45 17.36 1.95 -16.71
CA ARG A 45 18.07 1.49 -15.51
C ARG A 45 17.65 0.07 -15.14
N VAL A 46 18.62 -0.71 -14.66
CA VAL A 46 18.38 -2.07 -14.18
C VAL A 46 17.30 -2.08 -13.10
N SER A 47 17.36 -1.13 -12.14
CA SER A 47 16.38 -1.00 -11.08
C SER A 47 14.95 -0.76 -11.57
N SER A 48 14.75 0.13 -12.54
CA SER A 48 13.42 0.44 -13.09
C SER A 48 12.81 -0.74 -13.84
N ARG A 49 13.64 -1.44 -14.62
CA ARG A 49 13.22 -2.65 -15.35
C ARG A 49 12.86 -3.77 -14.38
N LEU A 50 13.70 -4.04 -13.36
CA LEU A 50 13.41 -5.03 -12.32
C LEU A 50 12.13 -4.70 -11.57
N ILE A 51 11.90 -3.44 -11.16
CA ILE A 51 10.69 -3.04 -10.44
C ILE A 51 9.43 -3.22 -11.30
N SER A 52 9.56 -2.98 -12.60
CA SER A 52 8.48 -3.17 -13.55
C SER A 52 8.29 -4.64 -13.96
N SER A 53 9.24 -5.52 -13.64
CA SER A 53 9.15 -6.95 -13.94
C SER A 53 8.14 -7.71 -13.06
N THR A 54 7.61 -7.07 -12.01
CA THR A 54 6.64 -7.68 -11.10
C THR A 54 5.45 -6.75 -10.85
N ASP A 55 4.32 -7.34 -10.50
CA ASP A 55 3.12 -6.67 -10.00
C ASP A 55 2.66 -7.30 -8.65
N ASN A 56 1.36 -7.51 -8.43
CA ASN A 56 0.86 -8.22 -7.26
C ASN A 56 0.64 -9.72 -7.54
N SER A 57 0.94 -10.20 -8.76
CA SER A 57 0.86 -11.61 -9.12
C SER A 57 2.07 -12.42 -8.64
N ILE A 58 2.07 -13.70 -8.94
CA ILE A 58 3.19 -14.62 -8.65
C ILE A 58 4.29 -14.58 -9.73
N TYR A 59 4.08 -13.89 -10.83
CA TYR A 59 4.91 -13.90 -12.02
C TYR A 59 6.00 -12.83 -12.00
N GLN A 60 7.07 -13.09 -12.77
CA GLN A 60 8.11 -12.12 -13.03
C GLN A 60 8.54 -12.18 -14.50
N ARG A 61 8.47 -11.03 -15.21
CA ARG A 61 8.88 -10.90 -16.61
C ARG A 61 9.61 -9.57 -16.79
N LEU A 62 10.89 -9.60 -17.15
CA LEU A 62 11.72 -8.38 -17.23
C LEU A 62 11.44 -7.61 -18.51
N PRO A 63 10.99 -6.35 -18.44
CA PRO A 63 10.76 -5.54 -19.64
C PRO A 63 12.07 -5.05 -20.24
N ALA A 64 12.08 -4.83 -21.57
CA ALA A 64 13.19 -4.23 -22.30
C ALA A 64 13.45 -2.78 -21.87
N ALA A 65 12.38 -1.99 -21.63
CA ALA A 65 12.45 -0.61 -21.20
C ALA A 65 11.20 -0.21 -20.38
N VAL A 66 11.29 0.89 -19.67
CA VAL A 66 10.16 1.55 -19.02
C VAL A 66 10.09 2.99 -19.51
N ILE A 67 8.92 3.45 -19.96
CA ILE A 67 8.70 4.84 -20.33
C ILE A 67 7.58 5.46 -19.48
N HIS A 68 7.70 6.76 -19.21
CA HIS A 68 6.72 7.52 -18.44
C HIS A 68 6.24 8.71 -19.28
N PRO A 69 5.16 8.56 -20.06
CA PRO A 69 4.60 9.63 -20.89
C PRO A 69 4.18 10.83 -20.03
N ARG A 70 4.41 12.06 -20.51
CA ARG A 70 3.99 13.32 -19.88
C ARG A 70 2.69 13.85 -20.42
N THR A 71 2.42 13.53 -21.68
CA THR A 71 1.22 13.99 -22.38
C THR A 71 0.51 12.83 -23.06
N GLY A 72 -0.76 13.05 -23.43
CA GLY A 72 -1.48 12.08 -24.25
C GLY A 72 -0.80 11.84 -25.61
N GLU A 73 -0.16 12.86 -26.18
CA GLU A 73 0.59 12.77 -27.45
C GLU A 73 1.83 11.86 -27.33
N ASP A 74 2.42 11.77 -26.15
CA ASP A 74 3.51 10.83 -25.91
C ASP A 74 3.06 9.37 -26.04
N LEU A 75 1.79 9.07 -25.77
CA LEU A 75 1.23 7.73 -26.03
C LEU A 75 1.17 7.43 -27.53
N ASN A 76 0.75 8.41 -28.36
CA ASN A 76 0.75 8.25 -29.83
C ASN A 76 2.16 8.01 -30.35
N ARG A 77 3.15 8.78 -29.87
CA ARG A 77 4.58 8.64 -30.23
C ARG A 77 5.11 7.26 -29.83
N ALA A 78 4.78 6.79 -28.64
CA ALA A 78 5.19 5.47 -28.15
C ALA A 78 4.60 4.32 -29.00
N VAL A 79 3.30 4.43 -29.36
CA VAL A 79 2.63 3.44 -30.21
C VAL A 79 3.24 3.42 -31.62
N LYS A 80 3.47 4.58 -32.24
CA LYS A 80 4.12 4.66 -33.56
C LYS A 80 5.51 4.03 -33.54
N ALA A 81 6.36 4.40 -32.56
CA ALA A 81 7.70 3.85 -32.42
C ALA A 81 7.69 2.32 -32.20
N ALA A 82 6.73 1.79 -31.44
CA ALA A 82 6.57 0.36 -31.22
C ALA A 82 6.07 -0.37 -32.46
N SER A 83 5.08 0.20 -33.15
CA SER A 83 4.53 -0.36 -34.39
C SER A 83 5.59 -0.47 -35.50
N GLU A 84 6.47 0.52 -35.64
CA GLU A 84 7.59 0.50 -36.58
C GLU A 84 8.71 -0.47 -36.19
N GLY A 85 8.86 -0.71 -34.89
CA GLY A 85 9.89 -1.58 -34.31
C GLY A 85 9.43 -3.00 -34.00
N ASN A 86 8.19 -3.32 -34.21
CA ASN A 86 7.55 -4.60 -33.79
C ASN A 86 7.81 -4.96 -32.32
N LEU A 87 7.82 -3.95 -31.46
CA LEU A 87 7.95 -4.12 -30.01
C LEU A 87 6.58 -4.10 -29.34
N THR A 88 6.40 -4.96 -28.34
CA THR A 88 5.17 -4.95 -27.55
C THR A 88 5.18 -3.86 -26.48
N LEU A 89 4.04 -3.21 -26.29
CA LEU A 89 3.77 -2.24 -25.22
C LEU A 89 2.78 -2.82 -24.23
N ALA A 90 3.09 -2.72 -22.93
CA ALA A 90 2.12 -2.98 -21.89
C ALA A 90 1.89 -1.70 -21.07
N ILE A 91 0.66 -1.19 -21.07
CA ILE A 91 0.28 -0.03 -20.25
C ILE A 91 0.22 -0.45 -18.77
N ARG A 92 0.70 0.44 -17.88
CA ARG A 92 0.76 0.17 -16.45
C ARG A 92 0.27 1.37 -15.65
N GLY A 93 -0.73 1.12 -14.83
CA GLY A 93 -1.19 2.04 -13.77
C GLY A 93 -0.56 1.70 -12.41
N GLY A 94 -1.36 1.38 -11.40
CA GLY A 94 -0.90 1.05 -10.04
C GLY A 94 -0.05 -0.22 -9.91
N GLY A 95 -0.13 -1.15 -10.86
CA GLY A 95 0.52 -2.45 -10.79
C GLY A 95 -0.03 -3.31 -9.64
N THR A 96 -1.34 -3.25 -9.42
CA THR A 96 -2.06 -3.93 -8.35
C THR A 96 -2.75 -5.22 -8.80
N GLY A 97 -2.75 -5.51 -10.09
CA GLY A 97 -3.31 -6.73 -10.67
C GLY A 97 -2.64 -8.00 -10.13
N THR A 98 -3.42 -9.08 -9.98
CA THR A 98 -2.99 -10.34 -9.38
C THR A 98 -2.67 -11.43 -10.40
N ASN A 99 -2.89 -11.16 -11.70
CA ASN A 99 -2.79 -12.14 -12.78
C ASN A 99 -1.73 -11.78 -13.84
N GLY A 100 -0.84 -10.80 -13.56
CA GLY A 100 0.24 -10.41 -14.46
C GLY A 100 -0.21 -9.54 -15.65
N GLN A 101 -1.33 -8.82 -15.53
CA GLN A 101 -1.92 -8.01 -16.61
C GLN A 101 -0.93 -7.03 -17.25
N SER A 102 -0.05 -6.42 -16.45
CA SER A 102 0.88 -5.38 -16.90
C SER A 102 2.32 -5.86 -17.08
N LEU A 103 2.54 -7.19 -17.12
CA LEU A 103 3.87 -7.77 -17.28
C LEU A 103 4.16 -8.05 -18.76
N THR A 104 5.32 -7.63 -19.23
CA THR A 104 5.79 -7.81 -20.60
C THR A 104 7.31 -7.93 -20.64
N ASP A 105 7.84 -8.55 -21.66
CA ASP A 105 9.25 -8.50 -22.05
C ASP A 105 9.56 -7.29 -22.96
N GLY A 106 8.54 -6.65 -23.51
CA GLY A 106 8.65 -5.44 -24.32
C GLY A 106 8.81 -4.17 -23.48
N VAL A 107 8.04 -3.14 -23.79
CA VAL A 107 8.14 -1.83 -23.13
C VAL A 107 6.96 -1.63 -22.17
N VAL A 108 7.24 -1.31 -20.93
CA VAL A 108 6.23 -0.88 -19.96
C VAL A 108 5.97 0.61 -20.13
N VAL A 109 4.72 0.99 -20.39
CA VAL A 109 4.22 2.36 -20.47
C VAL A 109 3.56 2.72 -19.13
N ASP A 110 4.32 3.30 -18.20
CA ASP A 110 3.81 3.67 -16.86
C ASP A 110 3.17 5.07 -16.87
N VAL A 111 1.85 5.10 -16.89
CA VAL A 111 1.06 6.34 -16.92
C VAL A 111 0.89 6.98 -15.53
N SER A 112 1.29 6.31 -14.47
CA SER A 112 1.00 6.74 -13.10
C SER A 112 1.87 7.90 -12.60
N ARG A 113 2.98 8.22 -13.29
CA ARG A 113 3.94 9.24 -12.86
C ARG A 113 3.50 10.65 -13.22
N HIS A 114 3.07 10.87 -14.47
CA HIS A 114 2.81 12.21 -15.03
C HIS A 114 1.38 12.40 -15.52
N LEU A 115 0.72 11.37 -16.06
CA LEU A 115 -0.66 11.45 -16.55
C LEU A 115 -1.66 11.26 -15.39
N ASP A 116 -1.58 12.12 -14.35
CA ASP A 116 -2.35 12.00 -13.11
C ASP A 116 -3.18 13.25 -12.78
N ARG A 117 -3.60 14.04 -13.77
CA ARG A 117 -4.39 15.24 -13.60
C ARG A 117 -5.89 14.96 -13.66
N ILE A 118 -6.64 15.63 -12.78
CA ILE A 118 -8.09 15.83 -12.92
C ILE A 118 -8.24 17.06 -13.80
N LEU A 119 -8.83 16.89 -14.99
CA LEU A 119 -8.84 17.90 -16.04
C LEU A 119 -10.05 18.84 -15.95
N ASP A 120 -11.23 18.28 -15.63
CA ASP A 120 -12.46 19.02 -15.54
C ASP A 120 -13.45 18.34 -14.60
N PHE A 121 -14.39 19.10 -14.03
CA PHE A 121 -15.49 18.59 -13.21
C PHE A 121 -16.74 19.44 -13.41
N ASP A 122 -17.79 18.81 -13.92
CA ASP A 122 -19.12 19.42 -14.08
C ASP A 122 -20.08 18.84 -13.01
N ALA A 123 -20.42 19.67 -12.03
CA ALA A 123 -21.33 19.29 -10.95
C ALA A 123 -22.80 19.21 -11.39
N GLU A 124 -23.21 19.92 -12.46
CA GLU A 124 -24.58 19.90 -13.00
C GLU A 124 -24.78 18.63 -13.84
N ALA A 125 -23.84 18.32 -14.72
CA ALA A 125 -23.84 17.08 -15.50
C ALA A 125 -23.50 15.85 -14.64
N GLY A 126 -22.87 16.03 -13.50
CA GLY A 126 -22.38 14.93 -12.66
C GLY A 126 -21.27 14.15 -13.34
N THR A 127 -20.33 14.86 -14.02
CA THR A 127 -19.23 14.23 -14.75
C THR A 127 -17.87 14.78 -14.32
N VAL A 128 -16.84 13.95 -14.45
CA VAL A 128 -15.44 14.33 -14.22
C VAL A 128 -14.55 13.81 -15.33
N THR A 129 -13.67 14.67 -15.85
CA THR A 129 -12.67 14.27 -16.86
C THR A 129 -11.32 14.08 -16.20
N VAL A 130 -10.71 12.91 -16.40
CA VAL A 130 -9.44 12.53 -15.77
C VAL A 130 -8.46 11.88 -16.73
N GLU A 131 -7.17 12.02 -16.43
CA GLU A 131 -6.10 11.24 -17.04
C GLU A 131 -5.99 9.83 -16.43
N PRO A 132 -5.44 8.82 -17.15
CA PRO A 132 -5.47 7.42 -16.72
C PRO A 132 -4.65 7.11 -15.45
N GLY A 133 -3.69 7.96 -15.09
CA GLY A 133 -2.85 7.81 -13.90
C GLY A 133 -3.46 8.37 -12.61
N VAL A 134 -4.63 9.00 -12.66
CA VAL A 134 -5.33 9.50 -11.47
C VAL A 134 -5.66 8.33 -10.53
N ILE A 135 -5.27 8.46 -9.27
CA ILE A 135 -5.55 7.45 -8.24
C ILE A 135 -6.99 7.64 -7.71
N LEU A 136 -7.73 6.54 -7.55
CA LEU A 136 -9.13 6.55 -7.10
C LEU A 136 -9.34 7.33 -5.79
N ALA A 137 -8.52 7.10 -4.77
CA ALA A 137 -8.64 7.83 -3.50
C ALA A 137 -8.44 9.34 -3.68
N ARG A 138 -7.53 9.77 -4.58
CA ARG A 138 -7.31 11.17 -4.90
C ARG A 138 -8.50 11.77 -5.64
N LEU A 139 -9.11 11.02 -6.58
CA LEU A 139 -10.33 11.43 -7.24
C LEU A 139 -11.47 11.65 -6.23
N ASN A 140 -11.70 10.68 -5.36
CA ASN A 140 -12.75 10.77 -4.35
C ASN A 140 -12.48 11.86 -3.30
N ALA A 141 -11.22 12.12 -2.94
CA ALA A 141 -10.86 13.27 -2.08
C ALA A 141 -11.15 14.62 -2.75
N PHE A 142 -10.96 14.72 -4.08
CA PHE A 142 -11.31 15.90 -4.86
C PHE A 142 -12.84 16.10 -4.95
N LEU A 143 -13.59 15.03 -5.21
CA LEU A 143 -15.05 15.07 -5.39
C LEU A 143 -15.83 15.31 -4.08
N LYS A 144 -15.31 14.84 -2.95
CA LYS A 144 -15.99 14.86 -1.64
C LYS A 144 -16.45 16.26 -1.19
N PRO A 145 -15.65 17.34 -1.28
CA PRO A 145 -16.10 18.70 -0.91
C PRO A 145 -17.28 19.19 -1.76
N HIS A 146 -17.45 18.65 -2.97
CA HIS A 146 -18.57 18.94 -3.87
C HIS A 146 -19.79 18.04 -3.61
N GLY A 147 -19.70 17.11 -2.66
CA GLY A 147 -20.78 16.17 -2.33
C GLY A 147 -20.91 14.99 -3.32
N PHE A 148 -19.85 14.68 -4.06
CA PHE A 148 -19.82 13.58 -5.03
C PHE A 148 -18.75 12.53 -4.71
N PHE A 149 -18.87 11.37 -5.36
CA PHE A 149 -17.86 10.33 -5.36
C PHE A 149 -17.96 9.48 -6.64
N PHE A 150 -16.87 8.80 -6.98
CA PHE A 150 -16.84 7.78 -8.02
C PHE A 150 -17.15 6.42 -7.38
N PRO A 151 -18.29 5.79 -7.71
CA PRO A 151 -18.83 4.67 -6.93
C PRO A 151 -18.03 3.36 -6.98
N PRO A 152 -17.48 2.90 -8.12
CA PRO A 152 -16.71 1.66 -8.16
C PRO A 152 -15.55 1.72 -7.17
N THR A 153 -15.60 0.85 -6.16
CA THR A 153 -14.58 0.79 -5.10
C THR A 153 -13.67 -0.41 -5.31
N VAL A 154 -12.40 -0.26 -4.93
CA VAL A 154 -11.44 -1.37 -4.92
C VAL A 154 -10.63 -1.33 -3.63
N SER A 155 -10.22 -2.47 -3.10
CA SER A 155 -9.38 -2.56 -1.89
C SER A 155 -8.04 -1.84 -2.04
N THR A 156 -7.64 -1.54 -3.26
CA THR A 156 -6.41 -0.85 -3.62
C THR A 156 -6.63 0.64 -3.93
N ALA A 157 -7.74 1.26 -3.50
CA ALA A 157 -8.15 2.62 -3.85
C ALA A 157 -7.05 3.68 -3.68
N THR A 158 -6.18 3.53 -2.68
CA THR A 158 -5.07 4.47 -2.40
C THR A 158 -3.93 4.42 -3.42
N ARG A 159 -3.98 3.50 -4.40
CA ARG A 159 -2.92 3.25 -5.39
C ARG A 159 -3.42 2.75 -6.75
N ALA A 160 -4.63 2.24 -6.85
CA ALA A 160 -5.26 1.90 -8.13
C ALA A 160 -5.51 3.18 -8.92
N THR A 161 -5.16 3.16 -10.20
CA THR A 161 -5.38 4.29 -11.11
C THR A 161 -6.66 4.09 -11.91
N ILE A 162 -7.32 5.17 -12.31
CA ILE A 162 -8.55 5.12 -13.10
C ILE A 162 -8.33 4.35 -14.42
N GLY A 163 -7.21 4.59 -15.12
CA GLY A 163 -6.90 3.81 -16.33
C GLY A 163 -6.69 2.32 -16.06
N GLY A 164 -6.15 1.96 -14.89
CA GLY A 164 -6.04 0.56 -14.46
C GLY A 164 -7.42 -0.05 -14.14
N MET A 165 -8.32 0.72 -13.52
CA MET A 165 -9.70 0.29 -13.24
C MET A 165 -10.50 0.09 -14.54
N ILE A 166 -10.33 0.98 -15.52
CA ILE A 166 -10.92 0.82 -16.84
C ILE A 166 -10.37 -0.43 -17.53
N ALA A 167 -9.04 -0.61 -17.51
CA ALA A 167 -8.38 -1.73 -18.18
C ALA A 167 -8.84 -3.11 -17.67
N THR A 168 -9.28 -3.22 -16.42
CA THR A 168 -9.81 -4.47 -15.83
C THR A 168 -11.30 -4.47 -15.62
N ASP A 169 -12.00 -3.41 -16.01
CA ASP A 169 -13.42 -3.16 -15.69
C ASP A 169 -13.71 -3.39 -14.21
N ALA A 170 -12.87 -2.75 -13.38
CA ALA A 170 -12.82 -3.00 -11.96
C ALA A 170 -14.14 -2.70 -11.26
N SER A 171 -14.48 -3.55 -10.31
CA SER A 171 -15.59 -3.40 -9.38
C SER A 171 -15.12 -3.78 -7.98
N GLY A 172 -16.01 -3.77 -7.01
CA GLY A 172 -15.64 -4.14 -5.64
C GLY A 172 -16.86 -4.09 -4.72
N LYS A 173 -16.65 -3.78 -3.47
CA LYS A 173 -17.71 -3.67 -2.47
C LYS A 173 -18.85 -2.75 -2.97
N GLY A 174 -20.08 -3.22 -2.83
CA GLY A 174 -21.28 -2.49 -3.22
C GLY A 174 -21.59 -2.54 -4.73
N SER A 175 -20.91 -3.38 -5.51
CA SER A 175 -21.17 -3.51 -6.95
C SER A 175 -22.59 -3.95 -7.26
N ARG A 176 -23.29 -4.61 -6.33
CA ARG A 176 -24.71 -4.95 -6.47
C ARG A 176 -25.58 -3.70 -6.73
N ILE A 177 -25.22 -2.55 -6.12
CA ILE A 177 -25.92 -1.26 -6.30
C ILE A 177 -25.18 -0.36 -7.29
N TYR A 178 -23.86 -0.37 -7.25
CA TYR A 178 -23.04 0.61 -7.98
C TYR A 178 -22.47 0.07 -9.30
N GLY A 179 -22.59 -1.23 -9.59
CA GLY A 179 -22.05 -1.80 -10.83
C GLY A 179 -20.52 -1.78 -10.92
N ARG A 180 -20.02 -1.60 -12.14
CA ARG A 180 -18.62 -1.67 -12.52
C ARG A 180 -18.12 -0.34 -13.09
N THR A 181 -16.82 -0.26 -13.35
CA THR A 181 -16.19 0.93 -13.93
C THR A 181 -16.76 1.31 -15.30
N SER A 182 -17.07 0.31 -16.17
CA SER A 182 -17.69 0.53 -17.50
C SER A 182 -19.05 1.19 -17.46
N ASP A 183 -19.81 1.01 -16.38
CA ASP A 183 -21.14 1.62 -16.22
C ASP A 183 -21.09 3.14 -16.00
N TYR A 184 -19.90 3.68 -15.74
CA TYR A 184 -19.66 5.11 -15.47
C TYR A 184 -18.88 5.82 -16.58
N ILE A 185 -18.50 5.12 -17.65
CA ILE A 185 -17.77 5.75 -18.76
C ILE A 185 -18.76 6.44 -19.68
N GLU A 186 -18.74 7.77 -19.71
CA GLU A 186 -19.48 8.57 -20.68
C GLU A 186 -18.75 8.59 -22.03
N ALA A 187 -17.47 8.93 -22.01
CA ALA A 187 -16.61 8.99 -23.17
C ALA A 187 -15.14 8.76 -22.79
N MET A 188 -14.34 8.33 -23.74
CA MET A 188 -12.91 8.22 -23.58
C MET A 188 -12.15 8.49 -24.89
N ASP A 189 -10.97 9.07 -24.78
CA ASP A 189 -10.02 9.20 -25.88
C ASP A 189 -8.94 8.12 -25.74
N VAL A 190 -8.70 7.41 -26.81
CA VAL A 190 -7.72 6.30 -26.86
C VAL A 190 -6.78 6.43 -28.07
N VAL A 191 -5.63 5.77 -27.98
CA VAL A 191 -4.68 5.61 -29.08
C VAL A 191 -4.80 4.18 -29.63
N LEU A 192 -5.04 4.06 -30.93
CA LEU A 192 -5.09 2.78 -31.67
C LEU A 192 -3.68 2.31 -32.07
N ALA A 193 -3.55 1.05 -32.52
CA ALA A 193 -2.27 0.41 -32.82
C ALA A 193 -1.48 1.03 -34.00
N ASP A 194 -2.11 1.87 -34.81
CA ASP A 194 -1.45 2.66 -35.84
C ASP A 194 -0.96 4.04 -35.33
N GLY A 195 -1.22 4.34 -34.05
CA GLY A 195 -0.91 5.61 -33.42
C GLY A 195 -1.91 6.72 -33.72
N SER A 196 -3.08 6.42 -34.31
CA SER A 196 -4.18 7.36 -34.49
C SER A 196 -5.01 7.50 -33.21
N ASP A 197 -5.66 8.65 -33.05
CA ASP A 197 -6.60 8.90 -31.98
C ASP A 197 -8.00 8.38 -32.34
N LEU A 198 -8.70 7.88 -31.33
CA LEU A 198 -10.12 7.54 -31.43
C LEU A 198 -10.85 8.07 -30.20
N ALA A 199 -11.83 8.93 -30.38
CA ALA A 199 -12.80 9.30 -29.36
C ALA A 199 -13.96 8.33 -29.39
N VAL A 200 -14.21 7.66 -28.27
CA VAL A 200 -15.31 6.70 -28.12
C VAL A 200 -16.29 7.20 -27.07
N GLY A 201 -17.58 7.00 -27.32
CA GLY A 201 -18.67 7.33 -26.44
C GLY A 201 -19.93 6.65 -26.93
N HIS A 202 -21.07 7.11 -26.48
CA HIS A 202 -22.38 6.62 -26.92
C HIS A 202 -22.70 7.16 -28.32
N LEU A 203 -22.88 6.26 -29.28
CA LEU A 203 -23.24 6.62 -30.66
C LEU A 203 -24.71 6.25 -30.95
N THR A 204 -25.46 7.17 -31.57
CA THR A 204 -26.75 6.82 -32.17
C THR A 204 -26.53 5.91 -33.37
N ALA A 205 -27.58 5.22 -33.81
CA ALA A 205 -27.52 4.34 -35.00
C ALA A 205 -27.01 5.07 -36.26
N GLU A 206 -27.39 6.34 -36.45
CA GLU A 206 -26.93 7.18 -37.57
C GLU A 206 -25.40 7.45 -37.47
N LYS A 207 -24.91 7.90 -36.30
CA LYS A 207 -23.48 8.16 -36.08
C LYS A 207 -22.63 6.88 -36.15
N LEU A 208 -23.20 5.72 -35.74
CA LEU A 208 -22.53 4.44 -35.90
C LEU A 208 -22.34 4.09 -37.38
N GLN A 209 -23.36 4.33 -38.22
CA GLN A 209 -23.26 4.11 -39.66
C GLN A 209 -22.17 4.96 -40.29
N ASP A 210 -22.08 6.23 -39.92
CA ASP A 210 -21.00 7.13 -40.34
C ASP A 210 -19.64 6.62 -39.88
N ALA A 211 -19.51 6.16 -38.65
CA ALA A 211 -18.26 5.64 -38.08
C ALA A 211 -17.77 4.37 -38.84
N MET A 212 -18.69 3.54 -39.32
CA MET A 212 -18.38 2.31 -40.09
C MET A 212 -17.99 2.57 -41.55
N THR A 213 -18.38 3.70 -42.13
CA THR A 213 -18.08 4.04 -43.55
C THR A 213 -16.70 4.64 -43.78
N GLY A 214 -15.95 4.99 -42.73
CA GLY A 214 -14.61 5.51 -42.79
C GLY A 214 -13.57 4.51 -43.34
N THR A 215 -12.36 4.97 -43.62
CA THR A 215 -11.25 4.16 -44.22
C THR A 215 -10.13 3.90 -43.23
N GLY A 216 -10.15 4.12 -42.01
CA GLY A 216 -9.07 3.93 -41.04
C GLY A 216 -9.23 2.66 -40.21
N LEU A 217 -8.32 2.49 -39.25
CA LEU A 217 -8.37 1.42 -38.27
C LEU A 217 -9.65 1.53 -37.41
N ALA A 218 -10.03 2.75 -37.04
CA ALA A 218 -11.25 3.03 -36.29
C ALA A 218 -12.53 2.51 -36.97
N ALA A 219 -12.68 2.77 -38.27
CA ALA A 219 -13.85 2.32 -39.03
C ALA A 219 -13.94 0.79 -39.10
N ARG A 220 -12.79 0.13 -39.34
CA ARG A 220 -12.72 -1.34 -39.31
C ARG A 220 -13.08 -1.91 -37.95
N ALA A 221 -12.62 -1.26 -36.86
CA ALA A 221 -12.93 -1.67 -35.50
C ALA A 221 -14.44 -1.58 -35.20
N TYR A 222 -15.10 -0.48 -35.58
CA TYR A 222 -16.56 -0.35 -35.45
C TYR A 222 -17.30 -1.39 -36.25
N LEU A 223 -16.90 -1.60 -37.51
CA LEU A 223 -17.52 -2.56 -38.43
C LEU A 223 -17.44 -3.98 -37.87
N GLU A 224 -16.25 -4.41 -37.45
CA GLU A 224 -16.04 -5.76 -36.94
C GLU A 224 -16.81 -6.01 -35.62
N VAL A 225 -16.73 -5.08 -34.67
CA VAL A 225 -17.47 -5.23 -33.40
C VAL A 225 -18.97 -5.26 -33.66
N HIS A 226 -19.48 -4.37 -34.53
CA HIS A 226 -20.92 -4.36 -34.90
C HIS A 226 -21.32 -5.70 -35.54
N ARG A 227 -20.49 -6.23 -36.45
CA ARG A 227 -20.72 -7.55 -37.07
C ARG A 227 -20.85 -8.64 -36.01
N VAL A 228 -19.86 -8.73 -35.10
CA VAL A 228 -19.83 -9.78 -34.09
C VAL A 228 -21.05 -9.69 -33.15
N VAL A 229 -21.37 -8.51 -32.63
CA VAL A 229 -22.48 -8.35 -31.67
C VAL A 229 -23.85 -8.54 -32.32
N THR A 230 -23.95 -8.37 -33.66
CA THR A 230 -25.16 -8.61 -34.42
C THR A 230 -25.30 -10.08 -34.83
N GLU A 231 -24.27 -10.65 -35.45
CA GLU A 231 -24.31 -12.01 -35.98
C GLU A 231 -24.28 -13.09 -34.88
N ARG A 232 -23.67 -12.80 -33.74
CA ARG A 232 -23.50 -13.71 -32.63
C ARG A 232 -24.37 -13.36 -31.40
N ALA A 233 -25.36 -12.50 -31.58
CA ALA A 233 -26.21 -12.02 -30.47
C ALA A 233 -26.82 -13.13 -29.58
N ASP A 234 -27.34 -14.20 -30.19
CA ASP A 234 -27.91 -15.33 -29.45
C ASP A 234 -26.87 -16.15 -28.70
N GLU A 235 -25.69 -16.35 -29.30
CA GLU A 235 -24.57 -17.06 -28.67
C GLU A 235 -23.97 -16.24 -27.53
N ILE A 236 -23.84 -14.96 -27.71
CA ILE A 236 -23.39 -14.03 -26.65
C ILE A 236 -24.32 -14.10 -25.45
N ARG A 237 -25.66 -14.00 -25.67
CA ARG A 237 -26.64 -14.12 -24.58
C ARG A 237 -26.59 -15.46 -23.87
N ARG A 238 -26.33 -16.55 -24.59
CA ARG A 238 -26.25 -17.90 -24.02
C ARG A 238 -24.99 -18.15 -23.22
N VAL A 239 -23.82 -17.63 -23.69
CA VAL A 239 -22.48 -17.94 -23.13
C VAL A 239 -22.11 -17.02 -22.01
N PHE A 240 -22.45 -15.75 -22.12
CA PHE A 240 -22.16 -14.75 -21.13
C PHE A 240 -23.14 -14.88 -19.97
N PRO A 241 -22.67 -15.21 -18.74
CA PRO A 241 -23.56 -15.39 -17.62
C PRO A 241 -24.20 -14.05 -17.19
N ASP A 242 -25.48 -14.13 -16.83
CA ASP A 242 -26.22 -13.01 -16.25
C ASP A 242 -25.84 -12.87 -14.78
N MET A 243 -24.68 -12.30 -14.52
CA MET A 243 -24.15 -12.05 -13.18
C MET A 243 -23.66 -10.61 -13.05
N ASN A 244 -23.84 -10.03 -11.86
CA ASN A 244 -23.26 -8.72 -11.54
C ASN A 244 -21.74 -8.73 -11.68
N ARG A 245 -21.09 -9.81 -11.24
CA ARG A 245 -19.68 -10.10 -11.39
C ARG A 245 -19.47 -11.09 -12.50
N GLY A 246 -19.05 -10.67 -13.61
CA GLY A 246 -18.75 -11.54 -14.73
C GLY A 246 -18.25 -10.74 -15.90
N LEU A 247 -17.27 -11.30 -16.60
CA LEU A 247 -16.68 -10.74 -17.78
C LEU A 247 -15.97 -9.41 -17.61
N THR A 248 -14.77 -9.56 -17.25
CA THR A 248 -13.73 -8.61 -17.62
C THR A 248 -13.18 -9.05 -18.98
N GLY A 249 -12.91 -8.09 -19.82
CA GLY A 249 -12.20 -8.23 -21.08
C GLY A 249 -13.03 -8.74 -22.25
N TYR A 250 -13.04 -7.96 -23.30
CA TYR A 250 -13.83 -8.11 -24.51
C TYR A 250 -15.29 -8.43 -24.19
N ASN A 251 -15.88 -7.57 -23.34
CA ASN A 251 -17.29 -7.70 -23.02
C ASN A 251 -18.13 -7.37 -24.26
N LEU A 252 -18.74 -8.40 -24.83
CA LEU A 252 -19.61 -8.27 -25.99
C LEU A 252 -21.07 -7.97 -25.64
N GLN A 253 -21.44 -8.04 -24.35
CA GLN A 253 -22.75 -7.67 -23.87
C GLN A 253 -22.91 -6.13 -23.84
N ASN A 254 -24.11 -5.67 -24.09
CA ASN A 254 -24.50 -4.26 -23.94
C ASN A 254 -23.64 -3.25 -24.73
N ILE A 255 -23.01 -3.68 -25.84
CA ILE A 255 -22.34 -2.81 -26.80
C ILE A 255 -23.35 -2.22 -27.77
N LEU A 256 -24.21 -3.04 -28.36
CA LEU A 256 -25.36 -2.65 -29.14
C LEU A 256 -26.60 -2.74 -28.25
N LEU A 257 -27.29 -1.61 -28.06
CA LEU A 257 -28.46 -1.50 -27.22
C LEU A 257 -29.76 -1.71 -28.07
N GLU A 258 -30.90 -1.96 -27.39
CA GLU A 258 -32.19 -2.22 -28.04
C GLU A 258 -32.70 -1.08 -28.93
N ASP A 259 -32.31 0.17 -28.58
CA ASP A 259 -32.63 1.38 -29.37
C ASP A 259 -31.71 1.57 -30.58
N GLY A 260 -30.82 0.63 -30.89
CA GLY A 260 -29.83 0.69 -31.95
C GLY A 260 -28.61 1.54 -31.64
N SER A 261 -28.51 2.12 -30.47
CA SER A 261 -27.28 2.86 -30.04
C SER A 261 -26.14 1.91 -29.73
N PHE A 262 -24.91 2.43 -29.86
CA PHE A 262 -23.70 1.62 -29.77
C PHE A 262 -22.66 2.26 -28.84
N HIS A 263 -22.07 1.45 -27.96
CA HIS A 263 -21.14 1.93 -26.93
C HIS A 263 -19.83 1.16 -26.93
N LEU A 264 -18.90 1.52 -27.84
CA LEU A 264 -17.60 0.82 -27.99
C LEU A 264 -16.71 0.87 -26.73
N ALA A 265 -16.87 1.90 -25.86
CA ALA A 265 -16.12 1.99 -24.62
C ALA A 265 -16.36 0.79 -23.67
N ARG A 266 -17.50 0.10 -23.77
CA ARG A 266 -17.78 -1.13 -23.01
C ARG A 266 -16.89 -2.30 -23.39
N LEU A 267 -16.46 -2.38 -24.68
CA LEU A 267 -15.49 -3.36 -25.15
C LEU A 267 -14.07 -3.01 -24.69
N LEU A 268 -13.74 -1.71 -24.75
CA LEU A 268 -12.41 -1.22 -24.37
C LEU A 268 -12.18 -1.31 -22.85
N ALA A 269 -13.23 -1.12 -22.05
CA ALA A 269 -13.21 -1.43 -20.64
C ALA A 269 -12.99 -2.94 -20.43
N GLY A 270 -12.03 -3.31 -19.59
CA GLY A 270 -11.66 -4.69 -19.36
C GLY A 270 -10.75 -5.32 -20.41
N SER A 271 -10.38 -4.57 -21.47
CA SER A 271 -9.48 -5.09 -22.51
C SER A 271 -8.01 -5.18 -22.08
N GLU A 272 -7.66 -4.76 -20.88
CA GLU A 272 -6.31 -4.82 -20.30
C GLU A 272 -5.23 -4.18 -21.16
N GLY A 273 -5.61 -3.17 -21.95
CA GLY A 273 -4.70 -2.49 -22.87
C GLY A 273 -4.23 -3.35 -24.05
N THR A 274 -5.03 -4.36 -24.46
CA THR A 274 -4.76 -5.20 -25.63
C THR A 274 -5.36 -4.64 -26.92
N LEU A 275 -6.33 -3.72 -26.84
CA LEU A 275 -7.04 -3.14 -27.99
C LEU A 275 -6.64 -1.68 -28.25
N ALA A 276 -6.42 -0.90 -27.20
CA ALA A 276 -6.08 0.52 -27.28
C ALA A 276 -5.44 1.01 -25.97
N LEU A 277 -4.78 2.17 -26.01
CA LEU A 277 -4.25 2.84 -24.83
C LEU A 277 -5.08 4.08 -24.47
N THR A 278 -5.55 4.18 -23.24
CA THR A 278 -6.39 5.28 -22.74
C THR A 278 -5.58 6.56 -22.53
N LYS A 279 -5.99 7.68 -23.16
CA LYS A 279 -5.43 9.04 -22.98
C LYS A 279 -6.13 9.83 -21.89
N LYS A 280 -7.45 9.86 -21.91
CA LYS A 280 -8.32 10.48 -20.91
C LYS A 280 -9.70 9.85 -20.94
N VAL A 281 -10.46 10.05 -19.88
CA VAL A 281 -11.81 9.52 -19.76
C VAL A 281 -12.73 10.54 -19.07
N VAL A 282 -13.97 10.60 -19.54
CA VAL A 282 -15.09 11.30 -18.90
C VAL A 282 -15.92 10.27 -18.15
N LEU A 283 -16.07 10.47 -16.86
CA LEU A 283 -16.73 9.55 -15.95
C LEU A 283 -17.93 10.20 -15.30
N HIS A 284 -19.06 9.49 -15.27
CA HIS A 284 -20.15 9.85 -14.37
C HIS A 284 -19.77 9.67 -12.92
N VAL A 285 -20.25 10.58 -12.07
CA VAL A 285 -20.11 10.49 -10.61
C VAL A 285 -21.47 10.56 -9.93
N ARG A 286 -21.56 10.05 -8.70
CA ARG A 286 -22.81 10.05 -7.93
C ARG A 286 -22.72 10.91 -6.69
N ARG A 287 -23.87 11.34 -6.17
CA ARG A 287 -23.94 12.02 -4.87
C ARG A 287 -23.46 11.11 -3.77
N LEU A 288 -22.64 11.66 -2.85
CA LEU A 288 -22.13 10.92 -1.69
C LEU A 288 -23.30 10.65 -0.72
N PRO A 289 -23.59 9.39 -0.36
CA PRO A 289 -24.66 9.09 0.58
C PRO A 289 -24.36 9.67 1.97
N LYS A 290 -25.40 10.22 2.63
CA LYS A 290 -25.28 10.92 3.91
C LYS A 290 -25.05 9.99 5.09
N TYR A 291 -25.68 8.82 5.06
CA TYR A 291 -25.68 7.88 6.17
C TYR A 291 -25.18 6.51 5.76
N ARG A 292 -24.52 5.87 6.69
CA ARG A 292 -24.03 4.50 6.59
C ARG A 292 -24.27 3.76 7.87
N GLN A 293 -24.77 2.51 7.77
CA GLN A 293 -25.05 1.61 8.87
C GLN A 293 -24.45 0.24 8.56
N LEU A 294 -24.05 -0.52 9.56
CA LEU A 294 -23.42 -1.83 9.39
C LEU A 294 -23.94 -2.82 10.41
N ILE A 295 -24.19 -4.06 10.01
CA ILE A 295 -24.40 -5.18 10.92
C ILE A 295 -23.23 -6.13 10.77
N VAL A 296 -22.54 -6.45 11.88
CA VAL A 296 -21.54 -7.51 11.95
C VAL A 296 -22.22 -8.76 12.46
N VAL A 297 -22.19 -9.86 11.68
CA VAL A 297 -22.81 -11.14 12.03
C VAL A 297 -21.74 -12.21 12.16
N ARG A 298 -21.81 -13.07 13.19
CA ARG A 298 -20.84 -14.13 13.49
C ARG A 298 -21.46 -15.51 13.40
N TYR A 299 -20.70 -16.47 12.84
CA TYR A 299 -21.18 -17.82 12.61
C TYR A 299 -20.18 -18.87 13.10
N ALA A 300 -20.70 -20.05 13.49
CA ALA A 300 -19.91 -21.21 13.85
C ALA A 300 -19.38 -21.99 12.64
N SER A 301 -19.85 -21.68 11.43
CA SER A 301 -19.45 -22.28 10.16
C SER A 301 -19.35 -21.23 9.07
N PHE A 302 -18.32 -21.29 8.24
CA PHE A 302 -18.19 -20.39 7.07
C PHE A 302 -19.25 -20.72 6.00
N ASN A 303 -19.63 -21.98 5.81
CA ASN A 303 -20.68 -22.34 4.85
C ASN A 303 -22.04 -21.78 5.31
N GLU A 304 -22.35 -21.80 6.59
CA GLU A 304 -23.56 -21.14 7.10
C GLU A 304 -23.53 -19.62 6.90
N THR A 305 -22.34 -18.99 7.04
CA THR A 305 -22.16 -17.57 6.68
C THR A 305 -22.57 -17.31 5.23
N LEU A 306 -22.16 -18.18 4.29
CA LEU A 306 -22.46 -18.03 2.86
C LEU A 306 -23.95 -18.26 2.55
N ARG A 307 -24.57 -19.26 3.17
CA ARG A 307 -26.00 -19.56 2.98
C ARG A 307 -26.91 -18.44 3.49
N ASP A 308 -26.51 -17.85 4.63
CA ASP A 308 -27.31 -16.78 5.23
C ASP A 308 -27.27 -15.45 4.46
N VAL A 309 -26.31 -15.31 3.53
CA VAL A 309 -26.29 -14.16 2.61
C VAL A 309 -27.61 -14.08 1.82
N GLN A 310 -28.13 -15.22 1.29
CA GLN A 310 -29.37 -15.24 0.55
C GLN A 310 -30.58 -14.84 1.42
N THR A 311 -30.57 -15.20 2.71
CA THR A 311 -31.57 -14.78 3.69
C THR A 311 -31.57 -13.25 3.87
N LEU A 312 -30.41 -12.60 3.78
CA LEU A 312 -30.25 -11.17 4.04
C LEU A 312 -30.54 -10.27 2.82
N LEU A 313 -30.44 -10.79 1.59
CA LEU A 313 -30.64 -9.98 0.36
C LEU A 313 -32.03 -9.28 0.30
N PRO A 314 -33.16 -9.85 0.79
CA PRO A 314 -34.44 -9.15 0.81
C PRO A 314 -34.46 -7.84 1.60
N ALA A 315 -33.55 -7.66 2.58
CA ALA A 315 -33.39 -6.39 3.30
C ALA A 315 -32.67 -5.32 2.46
N ASN A 316 -32.27 -5.65 1.23
CA ASN A 316 -31.61 -4.77 0.27
C ASN A 316 -30.32 -4.10 0.79
N PRO A 317 -29.35 -4.86 1.35
CA PRO A 317 -28.07 -4.32 1.76
C PRO A 317 -27.28 -3.78 0.57
N ALA A 318 -26.43 -2.80 0.80
CA ALA A 318 -25.51 -2.27 -0.22
C ALA A 318 -24.37 -3.24 -0.52
N ALA A 319 -23.94 -4.01 0.49
CA ALA A 319 -22.91 -5.03 0.36
C ALA A 319 -23.05 -6.09 1.46
N VAL A 320 -22.69 -7.34 1.16
CA VAL A 320 -22.49 -8.42 2.15
C VAL A 320 -21.10 -9.02 1.94
N GLU A 321 -20.18 -8.65 2.82
CA GLU A 321 -18.79 -9.10 2.80
C GLU A 321 -18.56 -10.23 3.79
N VAL A 322 -17.79 -11.25 3.39
CA VAL A 322 -17.53 -12.42 4.24
C VAL A 322 -16.05 -12.64 4.50
N LEU A 323 -15.74 -13.14 5.70
CA LEU A 323 -14.40 -13.47 6.18
C LEU A 323 -14.43 -14.84 6.87
N ASP A 324 -13.47 -15.71 6.59
CA ASP A 324 -13.28 -16.97 7.30
C ASP A 324 -12.44 -16.82 8.58
N ASP A 325 -12.32 -17.91 9.36
CA ASP A 325 -11.54 -17.95 10.62
C ASP A 325 -10.03 -17.73 10.41
N ARG A 326 -9.47 -18.10 9.27
CA ARG A 326 -8.04 -17.86 8.96
C ARG A 326 -7.76 -16.38 8.76
N VAL A 327 -8.62 -15.70 8.01
CA VAL A 327 -8.52 -14.24 7.85
C VAL A 327 -8.70 -13.54 9.20
N LEU A 328 -9.67 -13.97 10.01
CA LEU A 328 -9.91 -13.41 11.35
C LEU A 328 -8.70 -13.60 12.28
N ALA A 329 -8.08 -14.80 12.29
CA ALA A 329 -6.89 -15.07 13.10
C ALA A 329 -5.69 -14.17 12.71
N LYS A 330 -5.51 -13.90 11.41
CA LYS A 330 -4.49 -12.94 10.95
C LYS A 330 -4.86 -11.49 11.30
N ALA A 331 -6.15 -11.13 11.23
CA ALA A 331 -6.66 -9.81 11.57
C ALA A 331 -6.44 -9.46 13.04
N GLN A 332 -6.57 -10.41 13.96
CA GLN A 332 -6.29 -10.25 15.39
C GLN A 332 -4.86 -9.79 15.69
N GLN A 333 -3.93 -10.02 14.79
CA GLN A 333 -2.52 -9.60 14.91
C GLN A 333 -2.27 -8.21 14.31
N ASP A 334 -3.27 -7.55 13.71
CA ASP A 334 -3.15 -6.21 13.15
C ASP A 334 -3.43 -5.14 14.21
N VAL A 335 -2.73 -4.01 14.09
CA VAL A 335 -2.90 -2.88 15.03
C VAL A 335 -4.32 -2.31 15.03
N THR A 336 -5.06 -2.45 13.93
CA THR A 336 -6.45 -1.98 13.81
C THR A 336 -7.41 -2.79 14.68
N TRP A 337 -7.07 -4.04 15.02
CA TRP A 337 -7.93 -4.92 15.82
C TRP A 337 -8.25 -4.36 17.20
N HIS A 338 -7.28 -3.79 17.89
CA HIS A 338 -7.47 -3.25 19.25
C HIS A 338 -8.57 -2.18 19.32
N ALA A 339 -8.72 -1.36 18.26
CA ALA A 339 -9.79 -0.38 18.17
C ALA A 339 -11.18 -1.02 17.95
N LEU A 340 -11.21 -2.24 17.44
CA LEU A 340 -12.42 -2.97 17.04
C LEU A 340 -12.79 -4.11 18.01
N GLU A 341 -11.98 -4.38 19.02
CA GLU A 341 -12.15 -5.52 19.92
C GLU A 341 -13.53 -5.57 20.58
N ARG A 342 -14.10 -4.39 20.91
CA ARG A 342 -15.46 -4.30 21.46
C ARG A 342 -16.57 -4.74 20.49
N VAL A 343 -16.31 -4.68 19.19
CA VAL A 343 -17.24 -5.07 18.12
C VAL A 343 -16.95 -6.48 17.62
N LEU A 344 -15.68 -6.82 17.46
CA LEU A 344 -15.23 -8.07 16.85
C LEU A 344 -14.85 -9.15 17.88
N GLY A 345 -14.63 -8.77 19.16
CA GLY A 345 -14.24 -9.70 20.20
C GLY A 345 -15.30 -10.79 20.41
N ASN A 346 -14.86 -12.02 20.58
CA ASN A 346 -15.76 -13.15 20.84
C ASN A 346 -16.28 -13.10 22.26
N THR A 347 -17.62 -12.95 22.41
CA THR A 347 -18.32 -13.01 23.69
C THR A 347 -19.02 -14.35 23.90
N SER A 348 -19.01 -15.24 22.90
CA SER A 348 -19.65 -16.57 22.93
C SER A 348 -18.65 -17.66 23.30
N ALA A 349 -19.15 -18.75 23.89
CA ALA A 349 -18.37 -19.98 24.11
C ALA A 349 -18.10 -20.74 22.79
N LEU A 350 -18.82 -20.44 21.71
CA LEU A 350 -18.65 -21.07 20.41
C LEU A 350 -17.54 -20.39 19.61
N PRO A 351 -16.69 -21.16 18.92
CA PRO A 351 -15.66 -20.59 18.05
C PRO A 351 -16.31 -19.93 16.83
N VAL A 352 -15.87 -18.70 16.50
CA VAL A 352 -16.29 -18.00 15.29
C VAL A 352 -15.49 -18.54 14.09
N LYS A 353 -16.18 -19.17 13.13
CA LYS A 353 -15.60 -19.74 11.92
C LYS A 353 -15.92 -18.95 10.65
N GLY A 354 -16.87 -18.02 10.75
CA GLY A 354 -17.23 -17.11 9.67
C GLY A 354 -17.84 -15.83 10.23
N MET A 355 -17.64 -14.74 9.48
CA MET A 355 -18.17 -13.42 9.81
C MET A 355 -18.66 -12.72 8.57
N SER A 356 -19.81 -12.06 8.65
CA SER A 356 -20.28 -11.19 7.57
C SER A 356 -20.42 -9.74 8.03
N PHE A 357 -20.13 -8.81 7.10
CA PHE A 357 -20.38 -7.38 7.22
C PHE A 357 -21.48 -6.99 6.26
N VAL A 358 -22.66 -6.63 6.80
CA VAL A 358 -23.86 -6.25 6.04
C VAL A 358 -24.01 -4.75 6.09
N GLU A 359 -23.76 -4.06 4.98
CA GLU A 359 -23.75 -2.59 4.89
C GLU A 359 -25.03 -2.04 4.29
N PHE A 360 -25.54 -0.96 4.87
CA PHE A 360 -26.65 -0.16 4.35
C PHE A 360 -26.17 1.28 4.17
N VAL A 361 -26.51 1.91 3.03
CA VAL A 361 -26.14 3.29 2.69
C VAL A 361 -27.33 4.03 2.09
N GLY A 362 -27.47 5.32 2.39
CA GLY A 362 -28.55 6.14 1.84
C GLY A 362 -28.57 7.57 2.37
N ASP A 363 -29.57 8.32 1.93
CA ASP A 363 -29.74 9.74 2.29
C ASP A 363 -30.79 9.96 3.38
N ASP A 364 -31.61 8.94 3.69
CA ASP A 364 -32.64 8.94 4.71
C ASP A 364 -32.31 7.92 5.80
N LEU A 365 -32.14 8.41 7.04
CA LEU A 365 -31.76 7.60 8.18
C LEU A 365 -32.89 6.66 8.64
N GLU A 366 -34.15 7.07 8.52
CA GLU A 366 -35.28 6.25 8.96
C GLU A 366 -35.45 5.05 8.01
N VAL A 367 -35.32 5.27 6.70
CA VAL A 367 -35.30 4.16 5.72
C VAL A 367 -34.18 3.15 6.04
N LEU A 368 -32.99 3.63 6.38
CA LEU A 368 -31.89 2.75 6.77
C LEU A 368 -32.17 1.98 8.06
N LYS A 369 -32.82 2.59 9.04
CA LYS A 369 -33.23 1.90 10.28
C LYS A 369 -34.27 0.81 10.01
N GLU A 370 -35.23 1.07 9.11
CA GLU A 370 -36.21 0.06 8.70
C GLU A 370 -35.54 -1.12 7.98
N GLN A 371 -34.62 -0.85 7.05
CA GLN A 371 -33.84 -1.90 6.38
C GLN A 371 -33.01 -2.72 7.38
N MET A 372 -32.37 -2.08 8.35
CA MET A 372 -31.62 -2.77 9.40
C MET A 372 -32.54 -3.61 10.30
N ALA A 373 -33.70 -3.09 10.69
CA ALA A 373 -34.66 -3.83 11.48
C ALA A 373 -35.20 -5.05 10.73
N HIS A 374 -35.44 -4.90 9.43
CA HIS A 374 -35.82 -6.02 8.55
C HIS A 374 -34.70 -7.07 8.51
N ALA A 375 -33.44 -6.66 8.28
CA ALA A 375 -32.30 -7.57 8.29
C ALA A 375 -32.12 -8.31 9.61
N VAL A 376 -32.31 -7.63 10.74
CA VAL A 376 -32.30 -8.24 12.08
C VAL A 376 -33.41 -9.28 12.23
N GLY A 377 -34.62 -8.97 11.79
CA GLY A 377 -35.75 -9.94 11.83
C GLY A 377 -35.46 -11.18 10.97
N LEU A 378 -34.81 -11.02 9.83
CA LEU A 378 -34.37 -12.13 8.99
C LEU A 378 -33.30 -12.97 9.69
N LEU A 379 -32.31 -12.35 10.35
CA LEU A 379 -31.27 -13.05 11.10
C LEU A 379 -31.84 -13.85 12.30
N GLU A 380 -32.77 -13.27 13.04
CA GLU A 380 -33.42 -13.93 14.17
C GLU A 380 -34.27 -15.16 13.77
N SER A 381 -34.82 -15.12 12.56
CA SER A 381 -35.60 -16.24 11.98
C SER A 381 -34.76 -17.16 11.08
N SER A 382 -33.47 -16.87 10.91
CA SER A 382 -32.61 -17.61 9.96
C SER A 382 -32.46 -19.08 10.36
N PRO A 383 -32.63 -20.03 9.41
CA PRO A 383 -32.32 -21.44 9.65
C PRO A 383 -30.83 -21.69 9.86
N HIS A 384 -29.95 -20.74 9.48
CA HIS A 384 -28.50 -20.83 9.54
C HIS A 384 -27.90 -20.41 10.87
N LYS A 385 -28.72 -20.00 11.84
CA LYS A 385 -28.44 -19.77 13.25
C LYS A 385 -27.12 -19.04 13.50
N PRO A 386 -27.02 -17.74 13.23
CA PRO A 386 -25.85 -16.96 13.59
C PRO A 386 -25.58 -17.08 15.12
N ILE A 387 -24.31 -17.05 15.52
CA ILE A 387 -23.92 -17.03 16.94
C ILE A 387 -24.49 -15.77 17.60
N ASP A 388 -24.26 -14.63 16.95
CA ASP A 388 -24.79 -13.33 17.33
C ASP A 388 -24.63 -12.31 16.19
N TYR A 389 -25.18 -11.13 16.40
CA TYR A 389 -24.99 -9.99 15.50
C TYR A 389 -24.81 -8.70 16.30
N LYS A 390 -24.19 -7.69 15.66
CA LYS A 390 -23.97 -6.39 16.27
C LYS A 390 -24.21 -5.27 15.26
N ALA A 391 -25.17 -4.39 15.55
CA ALA A 391 -25.41 -3.18 14.78
C ALA A 391 -24.38 -2.10 15.14
N VAL A 392 -23.85 -1.42 14.14
CA VAL A 392 -22.82 -0.39 14.24
C VAL A 392 -23.25 0.83 13.43
N SER A 393 -23.37 1.97 14.12
CA SER A 393 -23.76 3.25 13.52
C SER A 393 -22.66 4.32 13.62
N ASP A 394 -21.62 4.06 14.41
CA ASP A 394 -20.50 4.97 14.58
C ASP A 394 -19.64 5.00 13.30
N PRO A 395 -19.51 6.16 12.64
CA PRO A 395 -18.77 6.28 11.37
C PRO A 395 -17.29 5.90 11.48
N GLU A 396 -16.65 6.15 12.63
CA GLU A 396 -15.24 5.83 12.85
C GLU A 396 -15.05 4.31 13.01
N ILE A 397 -15.92 3.67 13.74
CA ILE A 397 -15.91 2.20 13.91
C ILE A 397 -16.17 1.53 12.55
N ILE A 398 -17.17 2.00 11.78
CA ILE A 398 -17.47 1.48 10.44
C ILE A 398 -16.25 1.64 9.52
N ALA A 399 -15.60 2.80 9.52
CA ALA A 399 -14.40 3.04 8.71
C ALA A 399 -13.23 2.11 9.10
N ASN A 400 -13.05 1.85 10.39
CA ASN A 400 -12.03 0.93 10.90
C ASN A 400 -12.34 -0.54 10.54
N LEU A 401 -13.60 -0.97 10.56
CA LEU A 401 -14.04 -2.30 10.09
C LEU A 401 -13.74 -2.49 8.61
N TRP A 402 -14.05 -1.51 7.78
CA TRP A 402 -13.71 -1.55 6.35
C TRP A 402 -12.20 -1.54 6.10
N THR A 403 -11.44 -0.74 6.85
CA THR A 403 -9.97 -0.76 6.79
C THR A 403 -9.40 -2.14 7.10
N LEU A 404 -9.93 -2.84 8.10
CA LEU A 404 -9.53 -4.20 8.44
C LEU A 404 -9.87 -5.18 7.32
N ARG A 405 -11.08 -5.08 6.74
CA ARG A 405 -11.52 -5.90 5.61
C ARG A 405 -10.64 -5.69 4.37
N GLU A 406 -10.32 -4.45 4.02
CA GLU A 406 -9.43 -4.13 2.90
C GLU A 406 -8.01 -4.66 3.09
N LYS A 407 -7.50 -4.66 4.32
CA LYS A 407 -6.20 -5.25 4.66
C LYS A 407 -6.15 -6.77 4.54
N SER A 408 -7.29 -7.46 4.53
CA SER A 408 -7.36 -8.94 4.49
C SER A 408 -6.53 -9.53 3.36
N VAL A 409 -6.54 -8.90 2.17
CA VAL A 409 -5.70 -9.26 1.01
C VAL A 409 -4.22 -9.32 1.37
N GLY A 410 -3.75 -8.30 2.10
CA GLY A 410 -2.36 -8.23 2.55
C GLY A 410 -2.07 -9.21 3.71
N LEU A 411 -3.02 -9.35 4.63
CA LEU A 411 -2.84 -10.19 5.82
C LEU A 411 -2.67 -11.67 5.48
N LEU A 412 -3.41 -12.21 4.51
CA LEU A 412 -3.22 -13.57 4.02
C LEU A 412 -1.86 -13.79 3.35
N GLY A 413 -1.27 -12.75 2.78
CA GLY A 413 0.09 -12.81 2.25
C GLY A 413 1.19 -12.80 3.31
N ARG A 414 0.85 -12.62 4.62
CA ARG A 414 1.84 -12.73 5.71
C ARG A 414 2.26 -14.18 5.87
N PRO A 415 3.58 -14.48 5.84
CA PRO A 415 4.06 -15.84 5.98
C PRO A 415 3.55 -16.54 7.24
N ASP A 416 3.26 -17.82 7.10
CA ASP A 416 2.99 -18.77 8.17
C ASP A 416 4.07 -19.87 8.08
N GLY A 417 5.14 -19.74 8.85
CA GLY A 417 6.37 -20.47 8.59
C GLY A 417 7.00 -20.02 7.27
N HIS A 418 7.16 -20.94 6.31
CA HIS A 418 7.66 -20.66 4.97
C HIS A 418 6.55 -20.44 3.92
N LYS A 419 5.30 -20.79 4.25
CA LYS A 419 4.15 -20.69 3.35
C LYS A 419 3.43 -19.35 3.50
N GLN A 420 2.86 -18.86 2.39
CA GLN A 420 2.04 -17.63 2.37
C GLN A 420 0.84 -17.83 1.43
N GLY A 421 -0.22 -17.06 1.65
CA GLY A 421 -1.39 -17.09 0.78
C GLY A 421 -1.07 -16.57 -0.62
N VAL A 422 -1.27 -17.41 -1.64
CA VAL A 422 -0.88 -17.15 -3.04
C VAL A 422 -2.12 -16.95 -3.90
N PRO A 423 -2.21 -15.85 -4.70
CA PRO A 423 -3.44 -15.45 -5.40
C PRO A 423 -3.58 -16.09 -6.80
N PHE A 424 -3.34 -17.40 -6.98
CA PHE A 424 -3.37 -18.01 -8.31
C PHE A 424 -4.74 -18.61 -8.71
N VAL A 425 -5.64 -18.82 -7.74
CA VAL A 425 -7.02 -19.28 -7.94
C VAL A 425 -8.08 -18.39 -7.29
N GLU A 426 -7.70 -17.16 -6.91
CA GLU A 426 -8.63 -16.19 -6.36
C GLU A 426 -9.49 -15.53 -7.46
N ASP A 427 -10.54 -14.80 -7.04
CA ASP A 427 -11.38 -13.99 -7.94
C ASP A 427 -12.35 -14.81 -8.81
N THR A 428 -12.69 -16.01 -8.36
CA THR A 428 -13.76 -16.78 -9.00
C THR A 428 -15.11 -16.19 -8.65
N ALA A 429 -16.00 -16.11 -9.63
CA ALA A 429 -17.38 -15.65 -9.46
C ALA A 429 -18.33 -16.71 -9.97
N VAL A 430 -19.34 -17.03 -9.16
CA VAL A 430 -20.45 -17.95 -9.49
C VAL A 430 -21.76 -17.25 -9.15
N PRO A 431 -22.93 -17.69 -9.69
CA PRO A 431 -24.20 -17.19 -9.21
C PRO A 431 -24.27 -17.28 -7.68
N PRO A 432 -24.71 -16.23 -6.97
CA PRO A 432 -24.67 -16.19 -5.49
C PRO A 432 -25.42 -17.34 -4.82
N GLU A 433 -26.44 -17.88 -5.49
CA GLU A 433 -27.28 -18.96 -5.00
C GLU A 433 -26.50 -20.28 -4.86
N VAL A 434 -25.54 -20.54 -5.74
CA VAL A 434 -24.73 -21.77 -5.73
C VAL A 434 -23.39 -21.61 -5.00
N LEU A 435 -23.11 -20.42 -4.47
CA LEU A 435 -21.83 -20.11 -3.82
C LEU A 435 -21.47 -21.06 -2.66
N PRO A 436 -22.41 -21.47 -1.76
CA PRO A 436 -22.06 -22.37 -0.66
C PRO A 436 -21.62 -23.76 -1.12
N GLU A 437 -22.29 -24.32 -2.12
CA GLU A 437 -21.98 -25.63 -2.72
C GLU A 437 -20.66 -25.55 -3.50
N TYR A 438 -20.49 -24.50 -4.30
CA TYR A 438 -19.23 -24.22 -5.00
C TYR A 438 -18.03 -24.15 -4.04
N VAL A 439 -18.17 -23.44 -2.90
CA VAL A 439 -17.12 -23.32 -1.90
C VAL A 439 -16.82 -24.65 -1.21
N SER A 440 -17.84 -25.49 -0.99
CA SER A 440 -17.63 -26.83 -0.44
C SER A 440 -16.76 -27.69 -1.37
N GLU A 441 -17.12 -27.77 -2.66
CA GLU A 441 -16.33 -28.51 -3.66
C GLU A 441 -14.94 -27.91 -3.88
N PHE A 442 -14.82 -26.57 -3.82
CA PHE A 442 -13.51 -25.91 -3.91
C PHE A 442 -12.59 -26.32 -2.75
N ARG A 443 -13.13 -26.40 -1.52
CA ARG A 443 -12.39 -26.89 -0.36
C ARG A 443 -11.95 -28.33 -0.54
N ASP A 444 -12.81 -29.19 -1.05
CA ASP A 444 -12.48 -30.59 -1.32
C ASP A 444 -11.28 -30.72 -2.27
N ILE A 445 -11.18 -29.85 -3.29
CA ILE A 445 -10.00 -29.78 -4.17
C ILE A 445 -8.75 -29.43 -3.35
N LEU A 446 -8.78 -28.34 -2.57
CA LEU A 446 -7.59 -27.90 -1.82
C LEU A 446 -7.19 -28.85 -0.70
N ASP A 447 -8.17 -29.42 0.00
CA ASP A 447 -7.97 -30.42 1.06
C ASP A 447 -7.38 -31.71 0.47
N GLY A 448 -7.77 -32.09 -0.77
CA GLY A 448 -7.19 -33.20 -1.52
C GLY A 448 -5.70 -33.06 -1.81
N TYR A 449 -5.21 -31.82 -1.90
CA TYR A 449 -3.77 -31.51 -2.01
C TYR A 449 -3.11 -31.25 -0.64
N GLY A 450 -3.82 -31.39 0.48
CA GLY A 450 -3.32 -31.13 1.83
C GLY A 450 -2.97 -29.67 2.10
N LEU A 451 -3.59 -28.72 1.40
CA LEU A 451 -3.30 -27.31 1.52
C LEU A 451 -4.18 -26.63 2.57
N SER A 452 -3.61 -25.72 3.33
CA SER A 452 -4.36 -24.74 4.08
C SER A 452 -4.61 -23.51 3.22
N TYR A 453 -5.71 -22.77 3.50
CA TYR A 453 -6.14 -21.62 2.70
C TYR A 453 -6.90 -20.62 3.56
N GLY A 454 -7.04 -19.37 3.09
CA GLY A 454 -7.95 -18.38 3.66
C GLY A 454 -8.94 -17.90 2.58
N MET A 455 -10.17 -17.57 3.00
CA MET A 455 -11.27 -17.16 2.12
C MET A 455 -11.92 -15.88 2.59
N PHE A 456 -12.19 -14.99 1.66
CA PHE A 456 -12.97 -13.77 1.89
C PHE A 456 -13.58 -13.32 0.56
N GLY A 457 -14.62 -12.49 0.59
CA GLY A 457 -15.19 -12.00 -0.67
C GLY A 457 -16.48 -11.25 -0.55
N HIS A 458 -17.06 -11.00 -1.71
CA HIS A 458 -18.31 -10.28 -1.96
C HIS A 458 -19.42 -11.31 -2.18
N ALA A 459 -19.97 -11.82 -1.08
CA ALA A 459 -20.87 -12.99 -1.16
C ALA A 459 -22.25 -12.62 -1.76
N ASP A 460 -22.68 -11.37 -1.65
CA ASP A 460 -23.89 -10.83 -2.27
C ASP A 460 -23.88 -10.86 -3.81
N VAL A 461 -22.72 -10.97 -4.42
CA VAL A 461 -22.51 -11.03 -5.88
C VAL A 461 -21.72 -12.27 -6.32
N GLY A 462 -21.56 -13.26 -5.42
CA GLY A 462 -20.94 -14.56 -5.71
C GLY A 462 -19.44 -14.55 -5.99
N CYS A 463 -18.72 -13.47 -5.68
CA CYS A 463 -17.29 -13.35 -5.95
C CYS A 463 -16.46 -13.68 -4.69
N LEU A 464 -15.52 -14.63 -4.81
CA LEU A 464 -14.72 -15.11 -3.69
C LEU A 464 -13.21 -15.07 -3.98
N HIS A 465 -12.45 -14.65 -2.98
CA HIS A 465 -11.00 -14.64 -3.00
C HIS A 465 -10.47 -15.76 -2.14
N VAL A 466 -9.90 -16.78 -2.77
CA VAL A 466 -9.33 -17.97 -2.12
C VAL A 466 -7.83 -17.94 -2.30
N ARG A 467 -7.08 -18.02 -1.18
CA ARG A 467 -5.62 -18.02 -1.20
C ARG A 467 -5.06 -19.25 -0.53
N PRO A 468 -4.69 -20.29 -1.30
CA PRO A 468 -3.94 -21.44 -0.77
C PRO A 468 -2.57 -21.01 -0.26
N PHE A 469 -2.10 -21.62 0.83
CA PHE A 469 -0.80 -21.35 1.41
C PHE A 469 0.26 -22.24 0.77
N LEU A 470 1.16 -21.64 0.00
CA LEU A 470 2.26 -22.30 -0.69
C LEU A 470 3.60 -21.70 -0.30
N ASP A 471 4.64 -22.55 -0.30
CA ASP A 471 6.05 -22.13 -0.29
C ASP A 471 6.55 -21.98 -1.73
N MET A 472 6.46 -20.77 -2.26
CA MET A 472 6.87 -20.49 -3.64
C MET A 472 8.38 -20.64 -3.89
N LEU A 473 9.19 -20.89 -2.85
CA LEU A 473 10.61 -21.21 -2.98
C LEU A 473 10.86 -22.66 -3.39
N THR A 474 9.89 -23.56 -3.20
CA THR A 474 10.03 -24.98 -3.54
C THR A 474 9.44 -25.29 -4.91
N ALA A 475 10.09 -26.15 -5.68
CA ALA A 475 9.58 -26.59 -6.98
C ALA A 475 8.29 -27.39 -6.84
N GLU A 476 8.18 -28.15 -5.75
CA GLU A 476 7.03 -29.01 -5.42
C GLU A 476 5.75 -28.16 -5.27
N ASP A 477 5.78 -27.10 -4.46
CA ASP A 477 4.61 -26.26 -4.25
C ASP A 477 4.28 -25.44 -5.53
N ARG A 478 5.29 -24.99 -6.30
CA ARG A 478 5.08 -24.34 -7.61
C ARG A 478 4.40 -25.26 -8.63
N ALA A 479 4.73 -26.54 -8.62
CA ALA A 479 4.12 -27.53 -9.53
C ALA A 479 2.62 -27.74 -9.27
N LEU A 480 2.10 -27.41 -8.08
CA LEU A 480 0.68 -27.51 -7.75
C LEU A 480 -0.19 -26.45 -8.46
N ILE A 481 0.41 -25.35 -8.93
CA ILE A 481 -0.33 -24.24 -9.53
C ILE A 481 -1.15 -24.70 -10.74
N ARG A 482 -0.56 -25.45 -11.66
CA ARG A 482 -1.23 -25.91 -12.87
C ARG A 482 -2.41 -26.85 -12.59
N PRO A 483 -2.25 -27.99 -11.90
CA PRO A 483 -3.34 -28.94 -11.67
C PRO A 483 -4.47 -28.31 -10.84
N ILE A 484 -4.18 -27.51 -9.82
CA ILE A 484 -5.21 -26.83 -9.02
C ILE A 484 -5.95 -25.79 -9.87
N SER A 485 -5.25 -25.00 -10.69
CA SER A 485 -5.90 -24.01 -11.58
C SER A 485 -6.84 -24.68 -12.58
N ASN A 486 -6.45 -25.82 -13.15
CA ASN A 486 -7.31 -26.57 -14.07
C ASN A 486 -8.56 -27.11 -13.34
N ALA A 487 -8.39 -27.73 -12.17
CA ALA A 487 -9.51 -28.25 -11.39
C ALA A 487 -10.49 -27.15 -10.97
N VAL A 488 -9.99 -26.00 -10.55
CA VAL A 488 -10.83 -24.83 -10.19
C VAL A 488 -11.52 -24.23 -11.42
N ALA A 489 -10.87 -24.19 -12.58
CA ALA A 489 -11.48 -23.71 -13.81
C ALA A 489 -12.66 -24.58 -14.23
N GLU A 490 -12.51 -25.91 -14.22
CA GLU A 490 -13.59 -26.85 -14.50
C GLU A 490 -14.72 -26.77 -13.48
N LEU A 491 -14.39 -26.70 -12.19
CA LEU A 491 -15.37 -26.50 -11.12
C LEU A 491 -16.19 -25.22 -11.36
N THR A 492 -15.51 -24.10 -11.61
CA THR A 492 -16.15 -22.80 -11.80
C THR A 492 -17.09 -22.82 -13.01
N LYS A 493 -16.66 -23.46 -14.12
CA LYS A 493 -17.50 -23.63 -15.29
C LYS A 493 -18.75 -24.47 -15.01
N ARG A 494 -18.61 -25.59 -14.27
CA ARG A 494 -19.75 -26.47 -13.92
C ARG A 494 -20.81 -25.71 -13.11
N HIS A 495 -20.41 -24.77 -12.28
CA HIS A 495 -21.32 -23.91 -11.51
C HIS A 495 -21.77 -22.66 -12.26
N GLY A 496 -21.58 -22.57 -13.59
CA GLY A 496 -22.04 -21.43 -14.42
C GLY A 496 -21.27 -20.13 -14.16
N GLY A 497 -20.08 -20.20 -13.57
CA GLY A 497 -19.29 -19.06 -13.16
C GLY A 497 -18.12 -18.72 -14.10
N LEU A 498 -17.25 -17.82 -13.64
CA LEU A 498 -16.06 -17.33 -14.34
C LEU A 498 -14.85 -17.24 -13.37
N LEU A 499 -13.64 -17.42 -13.91
CA LEU A 499 -12.38 -17.31 -13.13
C LEU A 499 -11.96 -15.88 -12.79
N TRP A 500 -12.66 -14.87 -13.27
CA TRP A 500 -12.30 -13.46 -13.18
C TRP A 500 -13.52 -12.60 -12.87
N GLY A 501 -13.81 -12.47 -11.59
CA GLY A 501 -14.93 -11.68 -11.09
C GLY A 501 -14.71 -10.17 -11.18
N GLU A 502 -13.48 -9.71 -10.89
CA GLU A 502 -13.15 -8.28 -10.80
C GLU A 502 -11.71 -7.92 -11.15
N HIS A 503 -10.74 -8.87 -11.07
CA HIS A 503 -9.30 -8.56 -11.18
C HIS A 503 -8.77 -8.57 -12.62
N GLY A 504 -9.56 -8.99 -13.61
CA GLY A 504 -9.09 -9.19 -14.97
C GLY A 504 -8.43 -10.56 -15.18
N ARG A 505 -8.19 -10.91 -16.45
CA ARG A 505 -7.70 -12.25 -16.82
C ARG A 505 -6.19 -12.39 -16.75
N GLY A 506 -5.41 -11.42 -17.27
CA GLY A 506 -3.97 -11.53 -17.36
C GLY A 506 -3.53 -12.83 -18.04
N PHE A 507 -2.59 -13.56 -17.42
CA PHE A 507 -2.15 -14.87 -17.90
C PHE A 507 -3.21 -15.98 -17.79
N ARG A 508 -4.26 -15.82 -16.97
CA ARG A 508 -5.41 -16.73 -16.97
C ARG A 508 -6.28 -16.64 -18.22
N GLY A 509 -5.95 -15.72 -19.14
CA GLY A 509 -6.56 -15.63 -20.48
C GLY A 509 -6.50 -16.95 -21.27
N GLU A 510 -5.55 -17.85 -20.97
CA GLU A 510 -5.47 -19.17 -21.60
C GLU A 510 -6.73 -20.03 -21.37
N PHE A 511 -7.50 -19.78 -20.31
CA PHE A 511 -8.76 -20.46 -20.04
C PHE A 511 -9.95 -19.88 -20.80
N SER A 512 -9.77 -18.80 -21.60
CA SER A 512 -10.87 -18.17 -22.35
C SER A 512 -11.63 -19.13 -23.27
N PRO A 513 -10.99 -20.05 -24.03
CA PRO A 513 -11.74 -21.02 -24.85
C PRO A 513 -12.66 -21.94 -24.02
N LEU A 514 -12.24 -22.32 -22.82
CA LEU A 514 -13.08 -23.12 -21.91
C LEU A 514 -14.38 -22.41 -21.60
N PHE A 515 -14.36 -21.12 -21.30
CA PHE A 515 -15.53 -20.35 -20.86
C PHE A 515 -16.40 -19.84 -22.01
N PHE A 516 -15.79 -19.36 -23.11
CA PHE A 516 -16.52 -18.76 -24.22
C PHE A 516 -16.89 -19.77 -25.32
N GLY A 517 -16.25 -20.93 -25.37
CA GLY A 517 -16.32 -21.86 -26.50
C GLY A 517 -15.47 -21.39 -27.68
N GLU A 518 -15.19 -22.32 -28.59
CA GLU A 518 -14.28 -22.07 -29.72
C GLU A 518 -14.79 -20.92 -30.62
N THR A 519 -16.06 -20.91 -30.95
CA THR A 519 -16.66 -19.93 -31.88
C THR A 519 -16.55 -18.51 -31.39
N LEU A 520 -16.95 -18.22 -30.16
CA LEU A 520 -16.84 -16.87 -29.61
C LEU A 520 -15.40 -16.50 -29.34
N PHE A 521 -14.55 -17.46 -28.96
CA PHE A 521 -13.13 -17.18 -28.77
C PHE A 521 -12.45 -16.79 -30.08
N GLU A 522 -12.80 -17.43 -31.21
CA GLU A 522 -12.34 -17.00 -32.54
C GLU A 522 -12.80 -15.57 -32.89
N GLU A 523 -14.02 -15.18 -32.52
CA GLU A 523 -14.48 -13.80 -32.74
C GLU A 523 -13.70 -12.81 -31.85
N LEU A 524 -13.33 -13.18 -30.62
CA LEU A 524 -12.44 -12.35 -29.79
C LEU A 524 -11.05 -12.18 -30.42
N CYS A 525 -10.52 -13.24 -31.03
CA CYS A 525 -9.26 -13.19 -31.77
C CYS A 525 -9.37 -12.24 -32.98
N ARG A 526 -10.44 -12.31 -33.75
CA ARG A 526 -10.69 -11.41 -34.91
C ARG A 526 -10.80 -9.96 -34.48
N ILE A 527 -11.49 -9.66 -33.36
CA ILE A 527 -11.55 -8.32 -32.79
C ILE A 527 -10.13 -7.84 -32.48
N LYS A 528 -9.30 -8.67 -31.80
CA LYS A 528 -7.90 -8.33 -31.50
C LYS A 528 -7.13 -8.04 -32.79
N ASP A 529 -7.25 -8.87 -33.80
CA ASP A 529 -6.56 -8.69 -35.11
C ASP A 529 -6.92 -7.39 -35.80
N VAL A 530 -8.19 -7.00 -35.74
CA VAL A 530 -8.63 -5.74 -36.33
C VAL A 530 -8.12 -4.54 -35.56
N PHE A 531 -8.13 -4.55 -34.24
CA PHE A 531 -7.64 -3.44 -33.43
C PHE A 531 -6.11 -3.34 -33.41
N ASP A 532 -5.42 -4.47 -33.44
CA ASP A 532 -3.97 -4.54 -33.29
C ASP A 532 -3.35 -5.59 -34.25
N PRO A 533 -3.33 -5.31 -35.56
CA PRO A 533 -2.90 -6.29 -36.60
C PRO A 533 -1.43 -6.68 -36.46
N LYS A 534 -0.60 -5.92 -35.75
CA LYS A 534 0.82 -6.22 -35.51
C LYS A 534 1.07 -6.85 -34.12
N ASP A 535 0.02 -7.03 -33.34
CA ASP A 535 0.07 -7.57 -31.98
C ASP A 535 1.12 -6.85 -31.10
N ILE A 536 1.09 -5.50 -31.12
CA ILE A 536 1.97 -4.67 -30.31
C ILE A 536 1.39 -4.34 -28.93
N PHE A 537 0.11 -4.53 -28.70
CA PHE A 537 -0.54 -4.18 -27.44
C PHE A 537 -0.67 -5.39 -26.53
N ASN A 538 0.06 -5.37 -25.41
CA ASN A 538 -0.01 -6.32 -24.30
C ASN A 538 -0.08 -7.79 -24.76
N ARG A 539 0.82 -8.16 -25.64
CA ARG A 539 0.92 -9.48 -26.33
C ARG A 539 0.85 -10.63 -25.33
N GLY A 540 0.24 -11.74 -25.74
CA GLY A 540 0.15 -12.96 -24.94
C GLY A 540 -0.95 -12.94 -23.88
N LYS A 541 -1.85 -11.94 -23.92
CA LYS A 541 -2.96 -11.83 -22.99
C LYS A 541 -4.30 -11.99 -23.73
N LEU A 542 -5.36 -12.30 -23.04
CA LEU A 542 -6.77 -12.33 -23.42
C LEU A 542 -7.09 -13.12 -24.69
N ALA A 543 -6.54 -12.75 -25.83
CA ALA A 543 -6.71 -13.37 -27.14
C ALA A 543 -5.43 -13.23 -27.95
N PRO A 544 -5.05 -14.23 -28.78
CA PRO A 544 -3.94 -14.11 -29.72
C PRO A 544 -4.24 -13.07 -30.80
N GLY A 545 -3.21 -12.37 -31.27
CA GLY A 545 -3.30 -11.42 -32.39
C GLY A 545 -2.86 -12.04 -33.72
N GLY A 546 -3.08 -11.30 -34.86
CA GLY A 546 -2.78 -11.74 -36.21
C GLY A 546 -1.31 -12.06 -36.49
N ALA A 547 -0.39 -11.63 -35.66
CA ALA A 547 1.03 -12.00 -35.73
C ALA A 547 1.31 -13.46 -35.30
N GLY A 548 0.31 -14.20 -34.85
CA GLY A 548 0.39 -15.63 -34.52
C GLY A 548 1.02 -15.95 -33.17
N TYR A 549 1.21 -14.98 -32.28
CA TYR A 549 1.66 -15.25 -30.90
C TYR A 549 0.52 -15.84 -30.08
N PRO A 550 0.72 -17.03 -29.45
CA PRO A 550 -0.30 -17.64 -28.61
C PRO A 550 -0.50 -16.84 -27.31
N VAL A 551 -1.63 -17.09 -26.65
CA VAL A 551 -1.83 -16.62 -25.27
C VAL A 551 -0.83 -17.31 -24.37
N ASP A 552 -0.18 -16.55 -23.50
CA ASP A 552 0.78 -17.06 -22.51
C ASP A 552 0.10 -18.05 -21.55
N ARG A 553 0.80 -19.12 -21.19
CA ARG A 553 0.33 -20.11 -20.24
C ARG A 553 0.71 -19.70 -18.81
N ILE A 554 -0.15 -20.02 -17.84
CA ILE A 554 0.10 -19.71 -16.41
C ILE A 554 1.36 -20.40 -15.85
N ASP A 555 1.80 -21.51 -16.43
CA ASP A 555 3.03 -22.24 -16.09
C ASP A 555 4.17 -21.98 -17.09
N GLY A 556 3.93 -21.20 -18.14
CA GLY A 556 4.93 -20.79 -19.13
C GLY A 556 5.70 -19.53 -18.75
N ILE A 557 5.25 -18.78 -17.74
CA ILE A 557 5.88 -17.56 -17.26
C ILE A 557 6.65 -17.84 -15.97
N PRO A 558 7.91 -17.38 -15.85
CA PRO A 558 8.69 -17.59 -14.64
C PRO A 558 8.01 -17.06 -13.38
N PHE A 559 8.00 -17.86 -12.32
CA PHE A 559 7.51 -17.46 -11.01
C PHE A 559 8.58 -16.70 -10.23
N LYS A 560 8.19 -15.65 -9.52
CA LYS A 560 9.08 -14.90 -8.62
C LYS A 560 9.85 -15.82 -7.67
N GLY A 561 9.17 -16.83 -7.10
CA GLY A 561 9.75 -17.77 -6.15
C GLY A 561 10.87 -18.61 -6.76
N GLY A 562 10.82 -18.93 -8.05
CA GLY A 562 11.91 -19.64 -8.74
C GLY A 562 13.21 -18.85 -8.76
N PHE A 563 13.13 -17.54 -8.96
CA PHE A 563 14.32 -16.66 -8.85
C PHE A 563 14.79 -16.52 -7.38
N ASP A 564 13.88 -16.54 -6.41
CA ASP A 564 14.25 -16.43 -5.00
C ASP A 564 14.91 -17.69 -4.45
N GLU A 565 14.63 -18.84 -5.03
CA GLU A 565 15.27 -20.12 -4.72
C GLU A 565 16.78 -20.05 -4.95
N GLU A 566 17.23 -19.26 -5.93
CA GLU A 566 18.66 -19.05 -6.25
C GLU A 566 19.41 -18.24 -5.19
N ILE A 567 18.72 -17.59 -4.23
CA ILE A 567 19.35 -16.81 -3.14
C ILE A 567 19.97 -17.76 -2.13
N THR A 568 21.28 -17.62 -1.86
CA THR A 568 21.97 -18.43 -0.86
C THR A 568 21.35 -18.30 0.54
N PRO A 569 21.37 -19.36 1.37
CA PRO A 569 20.74 -19.35 2.70
C PRO A 569 21.18 -18.18 3.59
N SER A 570 22.46 -17.82 3.59
CA SER A 570 23.00 -16.71 4.41
C SER A 570 22.47 -15.33 3.99
N LEU A 571 22.30 -15.11 2.68
CA LEU A 571 21.68 -13.86 2.16
C LEU A 571 20.17 -13.90 2.38
N ARG A 572 19.54 -15.06 2.28
CA ARG A 572 18.12 -15.24 2.56
C ARG A 572 17.81 -14.95 4.03
N GLU A 573 18.62 -15.41 4.97
CA GLU A 573 18.51 -15.07 6.40
C GLU A 573 18.66 -13.55 6.63
N SER A 574 19.60 -12.94 5.94
CA SER A 574 19.86 -11.49 6.09
C SER A 574 18.77 -10.60 5.50
N TYR A 575 18.18 -10.97 4.36
CA TYR A 575 17.24 -10.17 3.57
C TYR A 575 15.89 -10.84 3.35
N GLY A 576 15.52 -11.87 4.13
CA GLY A 576 14.31 -12.65 3.97
C GLY A 576 13.02 -11.83 3.95
N LEU A 577 12.97 -10.72 4.71
CA LEU A 577 11.82 -9.80 4.66
C LEU A 577 11.62 -9.14 3.29
N SER A 578 12.65 -9.05 2.43
CA SER A 578 12.50 -8.57 1.05
C SER A 578 11.84 -9.62 0.16
N VAL A 579 12.15 -10.90 0.39
CA VAL A 579 11.53 -12.03 -0.31
C VAL A 579 10.05 -12.18 0.07
N SER A 580 9.69 -11.89 1.32
CA SER A 580 8.31 -11.96 1.81
C SER A 580 7.39 -10.90 1.20
N CYS A 581 7.92 -9.86 0.52
CA CYS A 581 7.08 -8.83 -0.09
C CYS A 581 6.20 -9.43 -1.20
N ASN A 582 4.88 -9.51 -0.93
CA ASN A 582 3.90 -10.04 -1.89
C ASN A 582 3.49 -9.08 -3.01
N GLY A 583 3.99 -7.85 -3.00
CA GLY A 583 3.72 -6.89 -4.07
C GLY A 583 2.40 -6.12 -3.95
N ASN A 584 1.64 -6.20 -2.85
CA ASN A 584 0.33 -5.55 -2.70
C ASN A 584 0.32 -4.03 -2.92
N GLY A 585 1.47 -3.37 -2.83
CA GLY A 585 1.65 -1.96 -3.16
C GLY A 585 1.03 -0.97 -2.17
N ALA A 586 0.68 -1.37 -0.92
CA ALA A 586 0.19 -0.42 0.10
C ALA A 586 1.14 0.77 0.32
N CYS A 587 2.42 0.59 0.02
CA CYS A 587 3.44 1.64 0.07
C CYS A 587 3.40 2.63 -1.10
N PHE A 588 2.52 2.44 -2.09
CA PHE A 588 2.28 3.40 -3.20
C PHE A 588 1.20 4.43 -2.86
N ASN A 589 0.70 4.43 -1.63
CA ASN A 589 -0.22 5.45 -1.16
C ASN A 589 0.42 6.84 -1.22
N ARG A 590 -0.24 7.79 -1.92
CA ARG A 590 0.22 9.18 -2.10
C ARG A 590 -0.53 10.18 -1.22
N GLU A 591 -1.41 9.75 -0.34
CA GLU A 591 -2.14 10.65 0.55
C GLU A 591 -1.18 11.42 1.47
N PRO A 592 -1.26 12.77 1.52
CA PRO A 592 -0.31 13.60 2.27
C PRO A 592 -0.27 13.27 3.76
N ASP A 593 -1.40 12.92 4.36
CA ASP A 593 -1.55 12.70 5.81
C ASP A 593 -1.08 11.32 6.29
N MET A 594 -0.75 10.41 5.37
CA MET A 594 -0.25 9.09 5.71
C MET A 594 1.26 9.09 5.91
N ALA A 595 1.74 8.37 6.92
CA ALA A 595 3.17 8.29 7.22
C ALA A 595 3.96 7.40 6.24
N MET A 596 3.28 6.49 5.50
CA MET A 596 3.94 5.50 4.63
C MET A 596 4.74 6.17 3.52
N CYS A 597 6.01 5.82 3.44
CA CYS A 597 7.00 6.14 2.42
C CYS A 597 7.02 7.59 1.88
N PRO A 598 7.55 8.56 2.64
CA PRO A 598 7.62 9.94 2.21
C PRO A 598 8.41 10.17 0.91
N SER A 599 9.52 9.44 0.70
CA SER A 599 10.35 9.59 -0.50
C SER A 599 9.59 9.24 -1.79
N TYR A 600 8.82 8.16 -1.78
CA TYR A 600 8.00 7.79 -2.94
C TYR A 600 6.92 8.84 -3.26
N LYS A 601 6.29 9.41 -2.23
CA LYS A 601 5.23 10.43 -2.43
C LYS A 601 5.74 11.65 -3.20
N ILE A 602 6.95 12.09 -2.91
CA ILE A 602 7.56 13.25 -3.57
C ILE A 602 8.06 12.90 -4.97
N THR A 603 8.79 11.80 -5.09
CA THR A 603 9.47 11.48 -6.35
C THR A 603 8.60 10.76 -7.36
N LYS A 604 7.51 10.12 -6.92
CA LYS A 604 6.71 9.20 -7.71
C LYS A 604 7.54 8.09 -8.39
N ASP A 605 8.82 7.95 -8.03
CA ASP A 605 9.72 6.90 -8.52
C ASP A 605 9.53 5.63 -7.69
N ARG A 606 9.06 4.57 -8.33
CA ARG A 606 8.79 3.28 -7.67
C ARG A 606 10.04 2.66 -7.02
N SER A 607 11.24 2.98 -7.51
CA SER A 607 12.51 2.52 -6.91
C SER A 607 12.66 3.03 -5.47
N GLN A 608 12.08 4.17 -5.15
CA GLN A 608 12.14 4.79 -3.84
C GLN A 608 11.01 4.36 -2.90
N SER A 609 10.15 3.43 -3.32
CA SER A 609 9.13 2.84 -2.47
C SER A 609 9.65 1.64 -1.67
N PRO A 610 9.01 1.24 -0.56
CA PRO A 610 9.33 0.00 0.13
C PRO A 610 9.22 -1.26 -0.75
N LYS A 611 8.19 -1.37 -1.60
CA LYS A 611 8.07 -2.47 -2.58
C LYS A 611 9.25 -2.48 -3.54
N GLY A 612 9.60 -1.33 -4.11
CA GLY A 612 10.75 -1.22 -5.02
C GLY A 612 12.06 -1.59 -4.33
N ARG A 613 12.32 -1.01 -3.16
CA ARG A 613 13.54 -1.33 -2.37
C ARG A 613 13.61 -2.79 -1.95
N ALA A 614 12.48 -3.42 -1.59
CA ALA A 614 12.45 -4.85 -1.28
C ALA A 614 12.81 -5.68 -2.51
N LEU A 615 12.24 -5.36 -3.67
CA LEU A 615 12.54 -6.07 -4.91
C LEU A 615 13.99 -5.89 -5.34
N LEU A 616 14.55 -4.67 -5.23
CA LEU A 616 15.95 -4.41 -5.55
C LEU A 616 16.91 -5.17 -4.60
N LEU A 617 16.60 -5.18 -3.28
CA LEU A 617 17.39 -5.95 -2.29
C LEU A 617 17.37 -7.45 -2.57
N ARG A 618 16.20 -8.00 -2.89
CA ARG A 618 16.02 -9.41 -3.22
C ARG A 618 16.74 -9.77 -4.53
N SER A 619 16.61 -8.92 -5.58
CA SER A 619 17.32 -9.11 -6.84
C SER A 619 18.84 -8.98 -6.67
N TRP A 620 19.31 -8.02 -5.86
CA TRP A 620 20.72 -7.88 -5.51
C TRP A 620 21.25 -9.11 -4.76
N ALA A 621 20.47 -9.63 -3.80
CA ALA A 621 20.85 -10.85 -3.07
C ALA A 621 20.92 -12.06 -4.02
N ARG A 622 19.97 -12.19 -4.96
CA ARG A 622 20.00 -13.24 -6.00
C ARG A 622 21.23 -13.11 -6.87
N LEU A 623 21.45 -11.97 -7.51
CA LEU A 623 22.59 -11.75 -8.43
C LEU A 623 23.93 -11.98 -7.72
N ARG A 624 24.01 -11.65 -6.45
CA ARG A 624 25.21 -11.90 -5.64
C ARG A 624 25.40 -13.40 -5.30
N SER A 625 24.34 -14.18 -5.33
CA SER A 625 24.37 -15.63 -5.10
C SER A 625 24.73 -16.43 -6.33
N LEU A 626 24.57 -15.87 -7.53
CA LEU A 626 24.86 -16.55 -8.79
C LEU A 626 26.35 -16.77 -9.00
N PRO A 627 26.75 -17.82 -9.78
CA PRO A 627 28.12 -17.99 -10.27
C PRO A 627 28.64 -16.76 -11.01
N GLU A 628 29.95 -16.57 -11.06
CA GLU A 628 30.58 -15.40 -11.71
C GLU A 628 30.33 -15.32 -13.22
N ASP A 629 30.18 -16.45 -13.85
CA ASP A 629 29.93 -16.60 -15.29
C ASP A 629 28.44 -16.58 -15.67
N ALA A 630 27.54 -16.49 -14.69
CA ALA A 630 26.10 -16.43 -14.96
C ALA A 630 25.74 -15.12 -15.69
N PRO A 631 24.99 -15.17 -16.81
CA PRO A 631 24.65 -13.99 -17.60
C PRO A 631 24.00 -12.86 -16.76
N ASP A 632 23.06 -13.22 -15.88
CA ASP A 632 22.37 -12.26 -15.04
C ASP A 632 23.29 -11.50 -14.08
N ARG A 633 24.42 -12.11 -13.69
CA ARG A 633 25.37 -11.48 -12.76
C ARG A 633 26.00 -10.20 -13.34
N GLY A 634 26.01 -10.06 -14.65
CA GLY A 634 26.45 -8.83 -15.32
C GLY A 634 25.67 -7.56 -14.91
N MET A 635 24.43 -7.73 -14.42
CA MET A 635 23.63 -6.61 -13.91
C MET A 635 24.01 -6.17 -12.48
N LEU A 636 24.82 -6.94 -11.75
CA LEU A 636 25.09 -6.71 -10.32
C LEU A 636 25.79 -5.37 -10.02
N PRO A 637 26.79 -4.90 -10.79
CA PRO A 637 27.44 -3.61 -10.54
C PRO A 637 26.45 -2.44 -10.60
N ASP A 638 25.70 -2.33 -11.71
CA ASP A 638 24.72 -1.27 -11.91
C ASP A 638 23.63 -1.33 -10.83
N LEU A 639 23.07 -2.52 -10.58
CA LEU A 639 22.06 -2.70 -9.53
C LEU A 639 22.56 -2.31 -8.13
N THR A 640 23.85 -2.56 -7.84
CA THR A 640 24.44 -2.21 -6.52
C THR A 640 24.43 -0.69 -6.31
N GLU A 641 24.84 0.08 -7.32
CA GLU A 641 24.86 1.55 -7.25
C GLU A 641 23.44 2.15 -7.26
N GLU A 642 22.54 1.63 -8.10
CA GLU A 642 21.16 2.07 -8.18
C GLU A 642 20.37 1.74 -6.90
N LEU A 643 20.62 0.58 -6.29
CA LEU A 643 20.07 0.20 -4.99
C LEU A 643 20.60 1.11 -3.87
N LYS A 644 21.92 1.43 -3.89
CA LYS A 644 22.52 2.38 -2.94
C LYS A 644 21.83 3.75 -3.04
N ALA A 645 21.68 4.28 -4.25
CA ALA A 645 21.01 5.55 -4.51
C ALA A 645 19.54 5.53 -4.02
N SER A 646 18.81 4.45 -4.28
CA SER A 646 17.45 4.28 -3.78
C SER A 646 17.37 4.24 -2.24
N LEU A 647 18.31 3.53 -1.59
CA LEU A 647 18.34 3.42 -0.13
C LEU A 647 18.80 4.72 0.55
N ASP A 648 19.57 5.58 -0.13
CA ASP A 648 20.00 6.88 0.42
C ASP A 648 18.82 7.82 0.65
N THR A 649 17.79 7.77 -0.19
CA THR A 649 16.56 8.56 -0.01
C THR A 649 15.60 7.97 1.04
N CYS A 650 15.96 6.85 1.70
CA CYS A 650 15.13 6.26 2.75
C CYS A 650 15.33 7.00 4.09
N LEU A 651 14.27 7.60 4.61
CA LEU A 651 14.28 8.34 5.87
C LEU A 651 14.38 7.47 7.13
N SER A 652 14.38 6.16 7.00
CA SER A 652 14.44 5.18 8.11
C SER A 652 13.32 5.35 9.16
N CYS A 653 12.13 5.81 8.75
CA CYS A 653 10.98 6.10 9.62
C CYS A 653 10.22 4.85 10.12
N LYS A 654 10.58 3.63 9.66
CA LYS A 654 9.93 2.36 10.05
C LYS A 654 8.44 2.22 9.70
N ALA A 655 7.81 3.16 8.99
CA ALA A 655 6.41 3.03 8.59
C ALA A 655 6.14 1.74 7.79
N CYS A 656 7.06 1.31 6.93
CA CYS A 656 6.96 0.04 6.21
C CYS A 656 7.06 -1.21 7.09
N ALA A 657 7.66 -1.12 8.28
CA ALA A 657 7.70 -2.22 9.25
C ALA A 657 6.42 -2.35 10.09
N THR A 658 5.61 -1.30 10.17
CA THR A 658 4.42 -1.24 11.04
C THR A 658 3.11 -1.19 10.27
N GLN A 659 3.02 -0.35 9.22
CA GLN A 659 1.78 -0.17 8.44
C GLN A 659 1.64 -1.15 7.27
N CYS A 660 2.74 -1.76 6.81
CA CYS A 660 2.65 -2.78 5.76
C CYS A 660 2.04 -4.07 6.35
N PRO A 661 1.03 -4.69 5.70
CA PRO A 661 0.46 -5.96 6.16
C PRO A 661 1.51 -7.07 6.31
N ILE A 662 2.54 -7.07 5.45
CA ILE A 662 3.64 -8.06 5.48
C ILE A 662 4.78 -7.64 6.41
N ARG A 663 4.78 -6.39 6.90
CA ARG A 663 5.82 -5.83 7.80
C ARG A 663 7.23 -5.86 7.20
N VAL A 664 7.39 -5.45 5.95
CA VAL A 664 8.69 -5.38 5.26
C VAL A 664 9.53 -4.26 5.85
N ASP A 665 10.56 -4.59 6.61
CA ASP A 665 11.41 -3.63 7.33
C ASP A 665 12.60 -3.16 6.48
N ILE A 666 12.35 -2.21 5.57
CA ILE A 666 13.40 -1.61 4.71
C ILE A 666 14.53 -0.96 5.53
N PRO A 667 14.28 -0.17 6.60
CA PRO A 667 15.35 0.42 7.40
C PRO A 667 16.35 -0.57 7.97
N SER A 668 15.90 -1.72 8.48
CA SER A 668 16.80 -2.78 8.98
C SER A 668 17.62 -3.41 7.85
N MET A 669 17.00 -3.70 6.71
CA MET A 669 17.71 -4.22 5.53
C MET A 669 18.68 -3.20 4.94
N ARG A 670 18.31 -1.91 4.92
CA ARG A 670 19.22 -0.81 4.54
C ARG A 670 20.48 -0.79 5.42
N SER A 671 20.31 -0.90 6.74
CA SER A 671 21.46 -0.95 7.68
C SER A 671 22.38 -2.13 7.38
N LYS A 672 21.82 -3.31 7.06
CA LYS A 672 22.57 -4.51 6.66
C LYS A 672 23.29 -4.31 5.33
N PHE A 673 22.59 -3.79 4.31
CA PHE A 673 23.16 -3.50 2.99
C PHE A 673 24.33 -2.51 3.09
N LEU A 674 24.16 -1.36 3.78
CA LEU A 674 25.22 -0.37 3.95
C LEU A 674 26.43 -0.95 4.70
N SER A 675 26.22 -1.84 5.69
CA SER A 675 27.31 -2.54 6.36
C SER A 675 28.10 -3.44 5.41
N THR A 676 27.45 -4.05 4.41
CA THR A 676 28.10 -4.88 3.39
C THR A 676 28.76 -4.01 2.31
N TYR A 677 28.04 -3.04 1.76
CA TYR A 677 28.50 -2.12 0.72
C TYR A 677 29.79 -1.41 1.12
N PHE A 678 29.87 -0.87 2.35
CA PHE A 678 31.05 -0.16 2.83
C PHE A 678 32.20 -1.05 3.35
N ARG A 679 32.12 -2.36 3.20
CA ARG A 679 33.31 -3.25 3.27
C ARG A 679 34.09 -3.28 1.97
N GLU A 680 33.37 -3.09 0.87
CA GLU A 680 33.88 -3.17 -0.51
C GLU A 680 34.13 -1.76 -1.08
N ASN A 681 33.47 -0.75 -0.54
CA ASN A 681 33.52 0.64 -1.03
C ASN A 681 33.97 1.62 0.06
N ARG A 682 34.53 2.75 -0.35
CA ARG A 682 34.96 3.81 0.56
C ARG A 682 33.74 4.48 1.22
N ARG A 683 33.82 4.67 2.53
CA ARG A 683 32.78 5.35 3.30
C ARG A 683 33.07 6.86 3.36
N PRO A 684 32.06 7.73 3.21
CA PRO A 684 32.23 9.18 3.37
C PRO A 684 32.74 9.57 4.77
N VAL A 685 33.59 10.59 4.83
CA VAL A 685 34.12 11.11 6.12
C VAL A 685 32.98 11.58 7.04
N ARG A 686 31.97 12.18 6.48
CA ARG A 686 30.74 12.59 7.20
C ARG A 686 30.14 11.44 8.04
N ASP A 687 30.12 10.22 7.53
CA ASP A 687 29.53 9.07 8.24
C ASP A 687 30.31 8.75 9.53
N TYR A 688 31.63 8.93 9.53
CA TYR A 688 32.43 8.76 10.74
C TYR A 688 32.20 9.87 11.77
N ILE A 689 31.95 11.11 11.33
CA ILE A 689 31.56 12.21 12.23
C ILE A 689 30.20 11.85 12.88
N VAL A 690 29.27 11.36 12.10
CA VAL A 690 27.93 10.92 12.60
C VAL A 690 28.06 9.68 13.51
N TYR A 691 28.99 8.78 13.25
CA TYR A 691 29.26 7.64 14.14
C TYR A 691 29.66 8.11 15.58
N TRP A 692 30.42 9.20 15.67
CA TRP A 692 30.88 9.81 16.94
C TRP A 692 29.93 10.90 17.44
N LEU A 693 28.78 11.12 16.81
CA LEU A 693 27.88 12.23 17.14
C LEU A 693 27.43 12.19 18.61
N GLU A 694 27.01 11.06 19.15
CA GLU A 694 26.52 10.96 20.53
C GLU A 694 27.61 11.29 21.56
N PRO A 695 28.84 10.75 21.48
CA PRO A 695 29.99 11.21 22.32
C PRO A 695 30.34 12.69 22.12
N LEU A 696 30.28 13.21 20.89
CA LEU A 696 30.55 14.63 20.63
C LEU A 696 29.48 15.53 21.27
N LEU A 697 28.22 15.13 21.22
CA LEU A 697 27.14 15.83 21.91
C LEU A 697 27.32 15.76 23.43
N ALA A 698 27.79 14.64 23.98
CA ALA A 698 28.10 14.51 25.40
C ALA A 698 29.18 15.52 25.84
N ALA A 699 30.25 15.68 25.06
CA ALA A 699 31.27 16.69 25.32
C ALA A 699 30.73 18.12 25.15
N GLY A 700 29.96 18.39 24.11
CA GLY A 700 29.36 19.70 23.83
C GLY A 700 28.36 20.16 24.90
N ARG A 701 27.66 19.26 25.57
CA ARG A 701 26.74 19.58 26.68
C ARG A 701 27.44 20.16 27.89
N THR A 702 28.72 19.87 28.11
CA THR A 702 29.49 20.43 29.25
C THR A 702 29.79 21.92 29.07
N THR A 703 29.96 22.35 27.80
CA THR A 703 30.27 23.74 27.44
C THR A 703 29.42 24.23 26.27
N PRO A 704 28.08 24.31 26.39
CA PRO A 704 27.18 24.51 25.27
C PRO A 704 27.37 25.84 24.54
N LYS A 705 27.74 26.91 25.24
CA LYS A 705 28.04 28.22 24.62
C LYS A 705 29.26 28.14 23.69
N LEU A 706 30.34 27.51 24.15
CA LEU A 706 31.54 27.33 23.34
C LEU A 706 31.28 26.40 22.16
N ALA A 707 30.58 25.29 22.38
CA ALA A 707 30.22 24.35 21.33
C ALA A 707 29.35 25.00 20.25
N ASN A 708 28.35 25.79 20.64
CA ASN A 708 27.53 26.54 19.69
C ASN A 708 28.33 27.59 18.91
N LEU A 709 29.24 28.33 19.57
CA LEU A 709 30.12 29.27 18.89
C LEU A 709 31.00 28.56 17.86
N LEU A 710 31.54 27.39 18.20
CA LEU A 710 32.36 26.58 17.29
C LEU A 710 31.58 26.00 16.14
N MET A 711 30.31 25.58 16.34
CA MET A 711 29.48 24.97 15.31
C MET A 711 28.83 25.99 14.36
N HIS A 712 28.58 27.21 14.78
CA HIS A 712 27.80 28.21 14.05
C HIS A 712 28.61 29.43 13.57
N ASN A 713 29.95 29.40 13.62
CA ASN A 713 30.76 30.44 12.99
C ASN A 713 30.95 30.18 11.48
N PHE A 714 31.39 31.23 10.74
CA PHE A 714 31.57 31.17 9.30
C PHE A 714 32.51 30.06 8.83
N ALA A 715 33.62 29.83 9.52
CA ALA A 715 34.61 28.83 9.16
C ALA A 715 34.07 27.40 9.32
N SER A 716 33.38 27.12 10.43
CA SER A 716 32.75 25.80 10.65
C SER A 716 31.60 25.55 9.69
N GLN A 717 30.81 26.57 9.36
CA GLN A 717 29.75 26.42 8.33
C GLN A 717 30.35 26.12 6.96
N ALA A 718 31.47 26.72 6.58
CA ALA A 718 32.17 26.38 5.33
C ALA A 718 32.66 24.91 5.35
N VAL A 719 33.15 24.42 6.48
CA VAL A 719 33.57 23.02 6.65
C VAL A 719 32.34 22.07 6.58
N LEU A 720 31.27 22.37 7.31
CA LEU A 720 30.03 21.58 7.30
C LEU A 720 29.45 21.50 5.87
N SER A 721 29.46 22.63 5.16
CA SER A 721 29.03 22.70 3.77
C SER A 721 29.86 21.80 2.84
N ARG A 722 31.20 21.74 3.02
CA ARG A 722 32.07 20.82 2.27
C ARG A 722 31.82 19.35 2.64
N LEU A 723 31.38 19.07 3.86
CA LEU A 723 30.94 17.74 4.30
C LEU A 723 29.52 17.38 3.85
N GLY A 724 28.86 18.27 3.12
CA GLY A 724 27.50 18.06 2.61
C GLY A 724 26.40 18.28 3.67
N LEU A 725 26.66 19.08 4.70
CA LEU A 725 25.67 19.51 5.69
C LEU A 725 25.28 20.97 5.45
N VAL A 726 23.97 21.28 5.55
CA VAL A 726 23.46 22.64 5.34
C VAL A 726 23.41 23.46 6.63
N ASP A 727 23.05 22.83 7.74
CA ASP A 727 22.95 23.44 9.07
C ASP A 727 22.99 22.38 10.17
N LEU A 728 23.09 22.80 11.41
CA LEU A 728 22.95 21.97 12.61
C LEU A 728 22.12 22.73 13.65
N PRO A 729 21.29 22.04 14.47
CA PRO A 729 20.54 22.70 15.53
C PRO A 729 21.49 23.18 16.66
N HIS A 730 21.09 24.24 17.36
CA HIS A 730 21.84 24.74 18.52
C HIS A 730 21.74 23.77 19.70
N LEU A 731 22.83 23.54 20.40
CA LEU A 731 22.86 22.83 21.69
C LEU A 731 22.14 23.65 22.76
N ARG A 732 21.08 23.05 23.32
CA ARG A 732 20.25 23.62 24.40
C ARG A 732 20.02 22.55 25.47
N PRO A 733 21.07 22.12 26.20
CA PRO A 733 20.94 21.08 27.22
C PRO A 733 20.09 21.57 28.39
N ALA A 734 19.43 20.62 29.08
CA ALA A 734 18.64 20.92 30.26
C ALA A 734 19.51 21.46 31.43
N ARG A 735 19.03 22.49 32.12
CA ARG A 735 19.64 23.05 33.35
C ARG A 735 18.95 22.41 34.56
N LEU A 736 19.47 21.26 34.97
CA LEU A 736 18.89 20.48 36.04
C LEU A 736 19.31 20.96 37.42
N LYS A 737 18.39 21.02 38.38
CA LYS A 737 18.68 21.27 39.78
C LYS A 737 19.41 20.08 40.42
N ALA A 738 20.20 20.29 41.42
CA ALA A 738 20.82 19.21 42.19
C ALA A 738 19.74 18.27 42.74
N GLY A 739 19.95 16.97 42.60
CA GLY A 739 19.00 15.95 43.04
C GLY A 739 17.88 15.61 42.06
N SER A 740 17.79 16.23 40.87
CA SER A 740 16.79 15.86 39.81
C SER A 740 17.12 14.53 39.11
N GLN A 741 18.34 14.02 39.25
CA GLN A 741 18.71 12.74 38.63
C GLN A 741 18.46 11.55 39.57
N VAL A 742 18.20 10.41 38.96
CA VAL A 742 18.05 9.11 39.62
C VAL A 742 19.31 8.76 40.38
N SER A 743 19.16 8.39 41.64
CA SER A 743 20.24 7.85 42.49
C SER A 743 19.86 6.49 43.09
N GLY A 744 20.83 5.66 43.43
CA GLY A 744 20.58 4.36 44.03
C GLY A 744 19.75 4.44 45.32
N SER A 745 19.98 5.43 46.14
CA SER A 745 19.22 5.68 47.36
C SER A 745 17.77 6.09 47.07
N TRP A 746 17.51 6.86 46.04
CA TRP A 746 16.17 7.23 45.59
C TRP A 746 15.41 6.01 45.07
N LEU A 747 16.04 5.17 44.26
CA LEU A 747 15.45 3.94 43.71
C LEU A 747 14.99 2.99 44.84
N GLN A 748 15.83 2.79 45.83
CA GLN A 748 15.52 1.93 46.99
C GLN A 748 14.33 2.47 47.81
N ARG A 749 14.27 3.76 48.10
CA ARG A 749 13.19 4.38 48.86
C ARG A 749 11.85 4.39 48.11
N ASN A 750 11.88 4.40 46.75
CA ASN A 750 10.71 4.56 45.91
C ASN A 750 10.20 3.27 45.27
N ARG A 751 10.76 2.12 45.62
CA ARG A 751 10.39 0.80 45.06
C ARG A 751 8.90 0.48 45.10
N SER A 752 8.20 0.97 46.14
CA SER A 752 6.76 0.77 46.37
C SER A 752 5.97 2.07 46.28
N ASN A 753 6.56 3.15 45.77
CA ASN A 753 5.88 4.44 45.67
C ASN A 753 5.11 4.53 44.33
N PRO A 754 3.76 4.51 44.34
CA PRO A 754 2.98 4.57 43.10
C PRO A 754 3.08 5.93 42.39
N ARG A 755 3.63 6.94 43.05
CA ARG A 755 3.88 8.27 42.51
C ARG A 755 5.32 8.43 41.97
N ALA A 756 6.18 7.43 42.05
CA ALA A 756 7.51 7.49 41.50
C ALA A 756 7.48 7.29 39.97
N VAL A 757 8.24 8.09 39.24
CA VAL A 757 8.38 7.97 37.79
C VAL A 757 9.78 8.40 37.33
N ILE A 758 10.34 7.68 36.37
CA ILE A 758 11.67 7.97 35.79
C ILE A 758 11.46 8.50 34.39
N VAL A 759 11.96 9.69 34.09
CA VAL A 759 11.98 10.26 32.74
C VAL A 759 13.32 9.93 32.08
N MET A 760 13.27 9.18 31.01
CA MET A 760 14.48 8.82 30.26
C MET A 760 14.92 9.96 29.35
N GLN A 761 16.22 10.29 29.40
CA GLN A 761 16.85 11.25 28.50
C GLN A 761 17.73 10.51 27.48
N ASP A 762 17.51 10.80 26.21
CA ASP A 762 18.37 10.37 25.11
C ASP A 762 19.33 11.50 24.66
N SER A 763 20.34 11.14 23.84
CA SER A 763 21.37 12.08 23.40
C SER A 763 20.83 13.26 22.59
N PHE A 764 19.73 13.11 21.87
CA PHE A 764 19.17 14.17 21.00
C PHE A 764 18.29 15.12 21.81
N THR A 765 17.29 14.59 22.51
CA THR A 765 16.41 15.39 23.38
C THR A 765 17.21 16.08 24.47
N GLY A 766 18.10 15.37 25.16
CA GLY A 766 18.95 15.92 26.23
C GLY A 766 19.99 16.95 25.76
N SER A 767 20.31 17.02 24.44
CA SER A 767 21.27 17.98 23.89
C SER A 767 20.60 19.17 23.20
N PHE A 768 19.49 18.97 22.50
CA PHE A 768 18.89 19.99 21.65
C PHE A 768 17.55 20.54 22.15
N ASP A 769 16.89 19.85 23.07
CA ASP A 769 15.56 20.20 23.57
C ASP A 769 15.47 20.13 25.11
N GLY A 770 16.53 20.52 25.79
CA GLY A 770 16.62 20.50 27.25
C GLY A 770 15.50 21.27 27.94
N GLY A 771 15.00 22.34 27.34
CA GLY A 771 13.85 23.08 27.86
C GLY A 771 12.58 22.24 27.98
N LEU A 772 12.33 21.32 27.04
CA LEU A 772 11.25 20.35 27.15
C LEU A 772 11.48 19.39 28.32
N VAL A 773 12.70 18.90 28.51
CA VAL A 773 13.06 18.02 29.65
C VAL A 773 12.75 18.68 30.97
N GLU A 774 13.14 19.97 31.11
CA GLU A 774 12.87 20.79 32.34
C GLU A 774 11.37 20.92 32.59
N LYS A 775 10.62 21.28 31.55
CA LYS A 775 9.15 21.46 31.63
C LYS A 775 8.42 20.16 31.95
N VAL A 776 8.84 19.03 31.36
CA VAL A 776 8.22 17.72 31.68
C VAL A 776 8.54 17.28 33.12
N HIS A 777 9.76 17.49 33.57
CA HIS A 777 10.09 17.23 34.97
C HIS A 777 9.26 18.10 35.93
N ALA A 778 9.08 19.38 35.61
CA ALA A 778 8.22 20.28 36.39
C ALA A 778 6.75 19.87 36.30
N LEU A 779 6.24 19.51 35.13
CA LEU A 779 4.89 19.02 34.92
C LEU A 779 4.58 17.81 35.80
N LEU A 780 5.40 16.78 35.74
CA LEU A 780 5.21 15.57 36.56
C LEU A 780 5.26 15.88 38.07
N THR A 781 6.19 16.78 38.49
CA THR A 781 6.27 17.22 39.89
C THR A 781 5.00 17.97 40.31
N GLN A 782 4.48 18.86 39.49
CA GLN A 782 3.25 19.62 39.72
C GLN A 782 2.00 18.72 39.78
N LEU A 783 2.01 17.63 38.98
CA LEU A 783 0.97 16.59 39.01
C LEU A 783 1.11 15.65 40.23
N GLY A 784 2.06 15.90 41.12
CA GLY A 784 2.25 15.18 42.39
C GLY A 784 3.07 13.90 42.28
N PHE A 785 3.86 13.74 41.19
CA PHE A 785 4.80 12.62 41.07
C PHE A 785 6.19 12.96 41.65
N ASP A 786 6.85 11.97 42.26
CA ASP A 786 8.28 12.03 42.57
C ASP A 786 9.05 11.65 41.32
N ALA A 787 9.22 12.64 40.40
CA ALA A 787 9.85 12.45 39.10
C ALA A 787 11.36 12.61 39.19
N LYS A 788 12.11 11.68 38.58
CA LYS A 788 13.57 11.78 38.39
C LYS A 788 13.95 11.50 36.97
N LEU A 789 15.08 12.10 36.57
CA LEU A 789 15.62 12.00 35.22
C LEU A 789 16.78 10.99 35.18
N THR A 790 16.88 10.18 34.13
CA THR A 790 18.13 9.43 33.92
C THR A 790 19.23 10.40 33.52
N PRO A 791 20.51 10.06 33.69
CA PRO A 791 21.57 10.67 32.89
C PRO A 791 21.22 10.54 31.41
N VAL A 792 21.77 11.41 30.56
CA VAL A 792 21.60 11.29 29.11
C VAL A 792 22.29 10.02 28.62
N TRP A 793 21.51 9.16 27.94
CA TRP A 793 21.99 7.88 27.40
C TRP A 793 22.13 7.93 25.89
N ASP A 794 23.18 7.30 25.38
CA ASP A 794 23.34 7.04 23.96
C ASP A 794 22.33 5.97 23.53
N ASN A 795 21.71 6.14 22.37
CA ASN A 795 20.76 5.20 21.83
C ASN A 795 21.26 4.45 20.57
N GLY A 796 22.27 4.98 19.89
CA GLY A 796 22.90 4.36 18.72
C GLY A 796 22.09 4.46 17.42
N LYS A 797 20.99 5.23 17.37
CA LYS A 797 20.13 5.34 16.17
C LYS A 797 20.93 5.78 14.94
N ALA A 798 21.78 6.77 15.08
CA ALA A 798 22.62 7.27 13.99
C ALA A 798 23.56 6.19 13.44
N ARG A 799 24.13 5.37 14.32
CA ARG A 799 24.99 4.23 13.93
C ARG A 799 24.21 3.17 13.17
N HIS A 800 23.00 2.85 13.63
CA HIS A 800 22.10 1.90 12.93
C HIS A 800 21.76 2.38 11.53
N VAL A 801 21.31 3.62 11.39
CA VAL A 801 20.88 4.21 10.11
C VAL A 801 22.01 4.21 9.08
N LEU A 802 23.25 4.44 9.49
CA LEU A 802 24.43 4.45 8.62
C LEU A 802 25.10 3.07 8.44
N GLY A 803 24.53 1.99 8.97
CA GLY A 803 25.05 0.64 8.80
C GLY A 803 26.29 0.31 9.65
N PHE A 804 26.58 1.07 10.72
CA PHE A 804 27.62 0.73 11.69
C PHE A 804 27.08 -0.28 12.73
N ARG A 805 26.69 -1.46 12.25
CA ARG A 805 25.97 -2.47 13.03
C ARG A 805 26.72 -2.95 14.29
N LYS A 806 28.04 -3.12 14.22
CA LYS A 806 28.86 -3.49 15.40
C LYS A 806 28.77 -2.42 16.48
N GLY A 807 28.99 -1.15 16.12
CA GLY A 807 28.89 -0.01 17.04
C GLY A 807 27.50 0.17 17.63
N PHE A 808 26.45 0.00 16.80
CA PHE A 808 25.06 -0.01 17.25
C PHE A 808 24.83 -1.11 18.30
N GLY A 809 25.24 -2.35 18.02
CA GLY A 809 25.08 -3.47 18.95
C GLY A 809 25.75 -3.27 20.30
N VAL A 810 26.94 -2.61 20.35
CA VAL A 810 27.60 -2.25 21.61
C VAL A 810 26.75 -1.25 22.39
N THR A 811 26.29 -0.17 21.75
CA THR A 811 25.47 0.87 22.39
C THR A 811 24.15 0.28 22.90
N ALA A 812 23.45 -0.49 22.08
CA ALA A 812 22.18 -1.09 22.43
C ALA A 812 22.30 -2.01 23.66
N ARG A 813 23.30 -2.89 23.71
CA ARG A 813 23.55 -3.75 24.90
C ARG A 813 23.85 -2.94 26.15
N ALA A 814 24.66 -1.87 26.03
CA ALA A 814 24.99 -1.02 27.16
C ALA A 814 23.76 -0.28 27.70
N THR A 815 22.92 0.24 26.84
CA THR A 815 21.69 0.94 27.23
C THR A 815 20.65 -0.03 27.81
N LEU A 816 20.49 -1.22 27.21
CA LEU A 816 19.63 -2.26 27.77
C LEU A 816 20.05 -2.75 29.14
N LYS A 817 21.37 -2.85 29.40
CA LYS A 817 21.88 -3.19 30.74
C LYS A 817 21.44 -2.15 31.78
N LYS A 818 21.52 -0.85 31.47
CA LYS A 818 21.05 0.23 32.32
C LYS A 818 19.54 0.16 32.53
N LEU A 819 18.79 -0.07 31.46
CA LEU A 819 17.32 -0.15 31.53
C LEU A 819 16.84 -1.35 32.35
N ARG A 820 17.50 -2.51 32.22
CA ARG A 820 17.21 -3.71 33.05
C ARG A 820 17.48 -3.45 34.52
N ALA A 821 18.56 -2.74 34.86
CA ALA A 821 18.86 -2.36 36.25
C ALA A 821 17.79 -1.43 36.85
N LEU A 822 17.18 -0.54 36.06
CA LEU A 822 16.05 0.29 36.53
C LEU A 822 14.77 -0.54 36.70
N ALA A 823 14.54 -1.49 35.81
CA ALA A 823 13.32 -2.34 35.85
C ALA A 823 13.22 -3.20 37.11
N GLU A 824 14.32 -3.52 37.78
CA GLU A 824 14.35 -4.25 39.06
C GLU A 824 13.59 -3.52 40.19
N PHE A 825 13.37 -2.22 40.03
CA PHE A 825 12.69 -1.40 41.04
C PHE A 825 11.19 -1.22 40.79
N ASN A 826 10.66 -1.72 39.67
CA ASN A 826 9.25 -1.58 39.25
C ASN A 826 8.73 -0.13 39.17
N ILE A 827 9.60 0.84 38.93
CA ILE A 827 9.25 2.24 38.75
C ILE A 827 9.04 2.48 37.25
N PRO A 828 7.90 3.08 36.81
CA PRO A 828 7.64 3.38 35.41
C PRO A 828 8.75 4.24 34.81
N VAL A 829 9.23 3.86 33.61
CA VAL A 829 10.18 4.64 32.83
C VAL A 829 9.43 5.24 31.64
N VAL A 830 9.47 6.56 31.47
CA VAL A 830 8.80 7.28 30.39
C VAL A 830 9.78 7.91 29.44
N SER A 831 9.46 7.92 28.15
CA SER A 831 10.22 8.61 27.08
C SER A 831 9.50 9.88 26.65
N LEU A 832 10.30 10.90 26.25
CA LEU A 832 9.81 12.17 25.72
C LEU A 832 9.74 12.20 24.20
N ASP A 833 10.69 11.52 23.55
CA ASP A 833 10.75 11.43 22.09
C ASP A 833 10.30 10.04 21.63
N ALA A 834 9.34 10.05 20.73
CA ALA A 834 8.77 8.85 20.15
C ALA A 834 9.79 7.96 19.44
N ALA A 835 10.67 8.56 18.68
CA ALA A 835 11.67 7.81 17.91
C ALA A 835 12.58 7.01 18.85
N THR A 836 12.95 7.59 20.00
CA THR A 836 13.73 6.92 21.03
C THR A 836 12.93 5.83 21.75
N GLY A 837 11.70 6.11 22.15
CA GLY A 837 10.84 5.10 22.81
C GLY A 837 10.59 3.87 21.95
N LEU A 838 10.34 4.06 20.67
CA LEU A 838 10.07 2.98 19.72
C LEU A 838 11.32 2.16 19.34
N MET A 839 12.54 2.69 19.47
CA MET A 839 13.76 1.91 19.21
C MET A 839 13.86 0.65 20.07
N PHE A 840 13.39 0.70 21.33
CA PHE A 840 13.44 -0.45 22.23
C PHE A 840 12.57 -1.61 21.73
N THR A 841 11.46 -1.31 21.09
CA THR A 841 10.55 -2.33 20.55
C THR A 841 10.88 -2.75 19.12
N GLN A 842 11.72 -2.01 18.40
CA GLN A 842 12.04 -2.21 16.98
C GLN A 842 13.52 -2.55 16.78
N GLU A 843 14.43 -1.55 16.69
CA GLU A 843 15.82 -1.76 16.32
C GLU A 843 16.60 -2.60 17.36
N TYR A 844 16.30 -2.44 18.65
CA TYR A 844 16.99 -3.21 19.67
C TYR A 844 16.67 -4.71 19.60
N ARG A 845 15.49 -5.09 19.04
CA ARG A 845 15.16 -6.48 18.74
C ARG A 845 16.16 -7.16 17.80
N GLU A 846 16.78 -6.39 16.89
CA GLU A 846 17.84 -6.92 16.01
C GLU A 846 19.09 -7.37 16.80
N VAL A 847 19.31 -6.84 18.01
CA VAL A 847 20.49 -7.13 18.83
C VAL A 847 20.22 -8.23 19.86
N VAL A 848 19.00 -8.28 20.41
CA VAL A 848 18.67 -9.20 21.51
C VAL A 848 17.64 -10.27 21.16
N GLY A 849 17.12 -10.27 19.92
CA GLY A 849 16.12 -11.23 19.46
C GLY A 849 14.87 -11.22 20.35
N ASN A 850 14.44 -12.40 20.78
CA ASN A 850 13.24 -12.58 21.62
C ASN A 850 13.48 -12.32 23.12
N SER A 851 14.71 -11.93 23.55
CA SER A 851 14.98 -11.64 24.96
C SER A 851 14.10 -10.48 25.47
N PRO A 852 13.60 -10.53 26.71
CA PRO A 852 12.75 -9.47 27.27
C PRO A 852 13.46 -8.11 27.27
N ILE A 853 12.73 -7.08 26.82
CA ILE A 853 13.15 -5.67 26.92
C ILE A 853 12.19 -5.00 27.88
N PRO A 854 12.69 -4.34 28.96
CA PRO A 854 11.84 -3.59 29.88
C PRO A 854 11.03 -2.51 29.15
N ALA A 855 9.79 -2.30 29.57
CA ALA A 855 8.90 -1.32 28.95
C ALA A 855 9.41 0.11 29.22
N VAL A 856 9.43 0.92 28.15
CA VAL A 856 9.57 2.37 28.21
C VAL A 856 8.29 2.96 27.66
N LEU A 857 7.50 3.62 28.49
CA LEU A 857 6.19 4.15 28.12
C LEU A 857 6.35 5.53 27.45
N PRO A 858 5.63 5.83 26.36
CA PRO A 858 5.46 7.22 25.93
C PRO A 858 4.77 8.04 27.04
N LEU A 859 5.10 9.31 27.14
CA LEU A 859 4.59 10.18 28.21
C LEU A 859 3.05 10.28 28.18
N GLU A 860 2.44 10.39 27.01
CA GLU A 860 0.97 10.46 26.86
C GLU A 860 0.28 9.18 27.35
N VAL A 861 0.90 8.03 27.11
CA VAL A 861 0.38 6.74 27.57
C VAL A 861 0.39 6.68 29.09
N PHE A 862 1.50 7.07 29.70
CA PHE A 862 1.62 7.13 31.14
C PHE A 862 0.57 8.06 31.76
N LEU A 863 0.41 9.28 31.24
CA LEU A 863 -0.57 10.23 31.75
C LEU A 863 -2.00 9.74 31.56
N ARG A 864 -2.33 9.17 30.41
CA ARG A 864 -3.65 8.57 30.16
C ARG A 864 -3.97 7.44 31.11
N GLN A 865 -3.01 6.56 31.40
CA GLN A 865 -3.16 5.50 32.40
C GLN A 865 -3.42 6.06 33.79
N GLN A 866 -2.70 7.12 34.21
CA GLN A 866 -2.89 7.75 35.51
C GLN A 866 -4.26 8.45 35.63
N ILE A 867 -4.77 9.02 34.55
CA ILE A 867 -6.14 9.57 34.48
C ILE A 867 -7.15 8.42 34.62
N GLY A 868 -7.00 7.34 33.89
CA GLY A 868 -7.90 6.19 33.93
C GLY A 868 -7.94 5.47 35.29
N GLN A 869 -6.84 5.55 36.05
CA GLN A 869 -6.75 5.06 37.45
C GLN A 869 -7.30 6.03 38.51
N GLY A 870 -7.79 7.21 38.05
CA GLY A 870 -8.27 8.26 38.97
C GLY A 870 -7.15 8.97 39.76
N THR A 871 -5.89 8.75 39.40
CA THR A 871 -4.74 9.34 40.10
C THR A 871 -4.61 10.84 39.81
N LEU A 872 -5.06 11.28 38.66
CA LEU A 872 -5.06 12.67 38.19
C LEU A 872 -6.49 13.17 38.08
N GLN A 873 -6.76 14.31 38.71
CA GLN A 873 -8.10 14.91 38.73
C GLN A 873 -8.29 15.88 37.55
N PRO A 874 -9.50 15.96 36.96
CA PRO A 874 -9.79 16.88 35.88
C PRO A 874 -9.79 18.33 36.40
N LEU A 875 -9.49 19.26 35.50
CA LEU A 875 -9.74 20.68 35.73
C LEU A 875 -11.00 21.14 34.96
N PRO A 876 -11.77 22.11 35.53
CA PRO A 876 -12.95 22.65 34.85
C PRO A 876 -12.61 23.19 33.46
N ALA A 877 -13.49 22.97 32.49
CA ALA A 877 -13.40 23.58 31.19
C ALA A 877 -13.54 25.09 31.31
N SER A 878 -12.49 25.83 31.20
CA SER A 878 -12.53 27.28 31.00
C SER A 878 -11.31 27.68 30.24
N CYS A 879 -11.45 27.86 28.93
CA CYS A 879 -10.33 28.32 28.16
C CYS A 879 -10.81 29.19 27.00
N ASP A 880 -10.53 30.47 27.06
CA ASP A 880 -10.61 31.42 25.94
C ASP A 880 -9.50 31.20 24.89
N ARG A 881 -8.93 29.98 24.87
CA ARG A 881 -7.88 29.63 23.93
C ARG A 881 -8.47 29.13 22.61
N PRO A 882 -7.83 29.45 21.47
CA PRO A 882 -8.25 28.89 20.20
C PRO A 882 -8.12 27.37 20.22
N ARG A 883 -9.00 26.69 19.50
CA ARG A 883 -8.90 25.24 19.29
C ARG A 883 -7.58 24.92 18.63
N MET A 884 -6.85 23.96 19.16
CA MET A 884 -5.55 23.54 18.68
C MET A 884 -5.62 22.13 18.09
N THR A 885 -4.71 21.81 17.18
CA THR A 885 -4.60 20.46 16.62
C THR A 885 -3.31 19.80 17.11
N VAL A 886 -3.41 18.60 17.70
CA VAL A 886 -2.24 17.79 18.07
C VAL A 886 -1.83 16.91 16.90
N ILE A 887 -0.61 17.05 16.42
CA ILE A 887 0.00 16.23 15.38
C ILE A 887 1.12 15.39 16.00
N SER A 888 0.97 14.07 15.96
CA SER A 888 2.00 13.15 16.41
C SER A 888 3.14 13.01 15.40
N HIS A 889 4.33 12.65 15.87
CA HIS A 889 5.49 12.36 15.01
C HIS A 889 5.17 11.23 14.03
N CYS A 890 5.68 11.29 12.81
CA CYS A 890 5.38 10.29 11.78
C CYS A 890 5.71 8.84 12.19
N THR A 891 6.73 8.64 13.04
CA THR A 891 7.07 7.32 13.59
C THR A 891 6.04 6.85 14.62
N GLU A 892 5.48 7.77 15.45
CA GLU A 892 4.34 7.48 16.34
C GLU A 892 3.11 7.14 15.53
N GLN A 893 2.75 8.00 14.60
CA GLN A 893 1.59 7.78 13.73
C GLN A 893 1.66 6.42 13.01
N ALA A 894 2.87 5.99 12.63
CA ALA A 894 3.08 4.70 11.98
C ALA A 894 2.94 3.50 12.94
N ALA A 895 3.49 3.60 14.17
CA ALA A 895 3.57 2.51 15.13
C ALA A 895 2.45 2.52 16.18
N ARG A 896 1.92 3.71 16.47
CA ARG A 896 0.87 3.99 17.45
C ARG A 896 -0.07 5.08 16.93
N PRO A 897 -1.01 4.74 16.03
CA PRO A 897 -1.92 5.71 15.42
C PRO A 897 -2.75 6.50 16.44
N GLU A 898 -2.98 5.95 17.63
CA GLU A 898 -3.72 6.55 18.75
C GLU A 898 -2.97 7.67 19.50
N SER A 899 -1.65 7.86 19.29
CA SER A 899 -0.84 8.81 20.08
C SER A 899 -1.37 10.24 20.08
N ALA A 900 -1.81 10.78 18.94
CA ALA A 900 -2.41 12.12 18.88
C ALA A 900 -3.74 12.18 19.67
N GLY A 901 -4.54 11.10 19.62
CA GLY A 901 -5.78 10.96 20.40
C GLY A 901 -5.50 10.84 21.90
N ASP A 902 -4.45 10.13 22.30
CA ASP A 902 -4.03 10.04 23.70
C ASP A 902 -3.64 11.43 24.26
N TRP A 903 -2.86 12.19 23.49
CA TRP A 903 -2.53 13.57 23.86
C TRP A 903 -3.77 14.48 23.90
N ALA A 904 -4.67 14.37 22.91
CA ALA A 904 -5.92 15.12 22.93
C ALA A 904 -6.76 14.81 24.16
N PHE A 905 -6.90 13.52 24.51
CA PHE A 905 -7.59 13.11 25.73
C PHE A 905 -6.96 13.69 27.00
N VAL A 906 -5.63 13.64 27.13
CA VAL A 906 -4.91 14.21 28.28
C VAL A 906 -5.16 15.72 28.38
N LEU A 907 -5.03 16.45 27.28
CA LEU A 907 -5.21 17.90 27.27
C LEU A 907 -6.67 18.30 27.54
N GLN A 908 -7.65 17.59 26.97
CA GLN A 908 -9.08 17.81 27.21
C GLN A 908 -9.45 17.55 28.67
N HIS A 909 -8.84 16.55 29.33
CA HIS A 909 -9.02 16.31 30.77
C HIS A 909 -8.67 17.53 31.63
N TYR A 910 -7.74 18.35 31.17
CA TYR A 910 -7.35 19.62 31.80
C TYR A 910 -8.03 20.85 31.18
N GLY A 911 -9.12 20.65 30.44
CA GLY A 911 -9.97 21.71 29.89
C GLY A 911 -9.37 22.46 28.69
N VAL A 912 -8.44 21.86 27.95
CA VAL A 912 -7.85 22.47 26.75
C VAL A 912 -8.65 22.09 25.50
N PRO A 913 -9.11 23.04 24.67
CA PRO A 913 -9.84 22.74 23.44
C PRO A 913 -8.88 22.25 22.35
N VAL A 914 -8.74 20.93 22.24
CA VAL A 914 -7.84 20.32 21.24
C VAL A 914 -8.52 19.17 20.50
N GLU A 915 -8.00 18.88 19.31
CA GLU A 915 -8.37 17.71 18.52
C GLU A 915 -7.11 16.97 18.02
N ALA A 916 -7.28 15.68 17.73
CA ALA A 916 -6.23 14.89 17.11
C ALA A 916 -6.19 15.15 15.62
N GLY A 917 -5.01 15.48 15.09
CA GLY A 917 -4.75 15.68 13.67
C GLY A 917 -3.78 14.62 13.09
N LYS A 918 -3.72 14.56 11.76
CA LYS A 918 -2.79 13.72 11.02
C LYS A 918 -1.92 14.58 10.10
N ALA A 919 -0.65 14.21 9.94
CA ALA A 919 0.23 14.76 8.93
C ALA A 919 1.22 13.69 8.47
N GLY A 920 1.66 13.77 7.22
CA GLY A 920 2.77 12.98 6.72
C GLY A 920 4.10 13.42 7.32
N CYS A 921 5.19 12.96 6.75
CA CYS A 921 6.54 13.31 7.19
C CYS A 921 6.84 14.80 6.97
N CYS A 922 7.43 15.45 7.97
CA CYS A 922 7.90 16.84 7.86
C CYS A 922 9.18 17.01 7.02
N GLY A 923 9.84 15.91 6.63
CA GLY A 923 11.06 15.92 5.83
C GLY A 923 12.38 16.01 6.60
N MET A 924 12.38 16.27 7.90
CA MET A 924 13.63 16.40 8.68
C MET A 924 14.32 15.05 8.93
N ALA A 925 13.61 14.08 9.51
CA ALA A 925 14.08 12.71 9.80
C ALA A 925 15.53 12.64 10.32
N GLY A 926 15.81 13.28 11.44
CA GLY A 926 17.13 13.37 12.03
C GLY A 926 18.09 14.16 11.14
N LEU A 927 19.14 13.52 10.65
CA LEU A 927 20.14 14.18 9.79
C LEU A 927 19.72 14.34 8.33
N PHE A 928 18.70 13.65 7.85
CA PHE A 928 18.29 13.64 6.45
C PHE A 928 18.03 15.06 5.91
N GLY A 929 17.24 15.86 6.61
CA GLY A 929 16.93 17.23 6.21
C GLY A 929 18.09 18.20 6.35
N HIS A 930 19.15 17.84 7.07
CA HIS A 930 20.38 18.61 7.20
C HIS A 930 21.43 18.27 6.12
N GLN A 931 21.20 17.23 5.32
CA GLN A 931 22.07 16.84 4.22
C GLN A 931 21.76 17.65 2.97
N ARG A 932 22.79 18.19 2.29
CA ARG A 932 22.62 19.04 1.10
C ARG A 932 21.89 18.31 -0.02
N GLU A 933 22.24 17.06 -0.28
CA GLU A 933 21.65 16.23 -1.30
C GLU A 933 20.17 15.92 -1.07
N HIS A 934 19.68 16.05 0.16
CA HIS A 934 18.29 15.78 0.55
C HIS A 934 17.48 17.03 0.89
N ALA A 935 18.12 18.22 0.93
CA ALA A 935 17.49 19.47 1.36
C ALA A 935 16.27 19.85 0.48
N GLY A 936 16.34 19.64 -0.83
CA GLY A 936 15.21 19.84 -1.76
C GLY A 936 14.04 18.94 -1.42
N MET A 937 14.27 17.62 -1.39
CA MET A 937 13.25 16.64 -1.03
C MET A 937 12.66 16.87 0.37
N SER A 938 13.47 17.30 1.34
CA SER A 938 13.04 17.66 2.69
C SER A 938 12.07 18.86 2.67
N ARG A 939 12.32 19.85 1.84
CA ARG A 939 11.45 21.03 1.65
C ARG A 939 10.13 20.60 1.00
N ASP A 940 10.19 19.85 -0.09
CA ASP A 940 8.99 19.39 -0.81
C ASP A 940 8.06 18.56 0.10
N MET A 941 8.63 17.73 1.00
CA MET A 941 7.87 17.00 2.01
C MET A 941 7.17 17.93 2.99
N PHE A 942 7.85 18.99 3.44
CA PHE A 942 7.26 19.97 4.34
C PHE A 942 6.10 20.71 3.66
N GLU A 943 6.32 21.20 2.46
CA GLU A 943 5.32 21.93 1.67
C GLU A 943 4.08 21.06 1.42
N GLN A 944 4.26 19.81 1.04
CA GLN A 944 3.16 18.89 0.76
C GLN A 944 2.35 18.53 2.02
N ASN A 945 3.02 18.31 3.16
CA ASN A 945 2.39 17.63 4.30
C ASN A 945 2.14 18.55 5.50
N TRP A 946 2.90 19.65 5.67
CA TRP A 946 2.90 20.47 6.87
C TRP A 946 2.57 21.94 6.66
N ALA A 947 2.94 22.55 5.53
CA ALA A 947 2.83 23.99 5.32
C ALA A 947 1.44 24.56 5.65
N ARG A 948 0.38 23.96 5.11
CA ARG A 948 -1.01 24.38 5.36
C ARG A 948 -1.49 24.12 6.80
N LYS A 949 -0.90 23.14 7.48
CA LYS A 949 -1.35 22.76 8.84
C LYS A 949 -0.83 23.72 9.90
N VAL A 950 0.31 24.35 9.67
CA VAL A 950 0.92 25.31 10.59
C VAL A 950 0.38 26.73 10.44
N GLU A 951 -0.56 26.96 9.53
CA GLU A 951 -1.34 28.19 9.42
C GLU A 951 -2.34 28.34 10.59
N ALA A 952 -2.72 27.22 11.22
CA ALA A 952 -3.56 27.17 12.42
C ALA A 952 -2.74 26.80 13.67
N PRO A 953 -3.23 27.04 14.89
CA PRO A 953 -2.54 26.63 16.12
C PRO A 953 -2.33 25.11 16.17
N VAL A 954 -1.07 24.68 16.10
CA VAL A 954 -0.68 23.26 16.09
C VAL A 954 0.28 22.93 17.22
N LEU A 955 0.09 21.75 17.82
CA LEU A 955 1.00 21.13 18.77
C LEU A 955 1.68 19.95 18.11
N ALA A 956 3.00 19.80 18.27
CA ALA A 956 3.75 18.73 17.64
C ALA A 956 4.59 17.93 18.65
N THR A 957 4.42 16.61 18.69
CA THR A 957 5.17 15.75 19.64
C THR A 957 6.61 15.58 19.22
N GLY A 958 6.92 15.48 17.91
CA GLY A 958 8.25 15.18 17.40
C GLY A 958 9.21 16.35 17.44
N PHE A 959 10.41 16.15 17.99
CA PHE A 959 11.51 17.11 17.92
C PHE A 959 11.84 17.51 16.47
N SER A 960 11.97 16.53 15.56
CA SER A 960 12.24 16.77 14.14
C SER A 960 11.17 17.63 13.47
N CYS A 961 9.89 17.43 13.83
CA CYS A 961 8.77 18.21 13.27
C CYS A 961 8.84 19.67 13.72
N ARG A 962 9.10 19.91 15.01
CA ARG A 962 9.23 21.27 15.57
C ARG A 962 10.43 22.03 14.98
N CYS A 963 11.59 21.35 14.84
CA CYS A 963 12.77 21.91 14.17
C CYS A 963 12.49 22.24 12.70
N GLN A 964 11.84 21.36 11.96
CA GLN A 964 11.55 21.58 10.53
C GLN A 964 10.59 22.74 10.35
N THR A 965 9.56 22.84 11.19
CA THR A 965 8.61 23.94 11.13
C THR A 965 9.27 25.28 11.47
N GLU A 966 10.13 25.31 12.50
CA GLU A 966 10.93 26.50 12.85
C GLU A 966 11.81 26.94 11.67
N ARG A 967 12.44 25.97 10.98
CA ARG A 967 13.32 26.20 9.83
C ARG A 967 12.59 26.69 8.58
N MET A 968 11.41 26.11 8.28
CA MET A 968 10.69 26.37 7.02
C MET A 968 9.65 27.47 7.12
N ALA A 969 9.03 27.64 8.29
CA ALA A 969 7.94 28.60 8.52
C ALA A 969 8.28 29.68 9.57
N GLY A 970 9.48 29.65 10.18
CA GLY A 970 9.86 30.58 11.25
C GLY A 970 9.08 30.43 12.56
N LEU A 971 8.22 29.42 12.66
CA LEU A 971 7.36 29.14 13.80
C LEU A 971 7.73 27.78 14.41
N ARG A 972 7.99 27.74 15.73
CA ARG A 972 8.22 26.49 16.44
C ARG A 972 6.96 26.05 17.18
N PRO A 973 6.24 24.99 16.75
CA PRO A 973 5.10 24.45 17.48
C PRO A 973 5.50 24.01 18.89
N SER A 974 4.62 24.21 19.87
CA SER A 974 4.83 23.70 21.23
C SER A 974 4.64 22.18 21.28
N HIS A 975 5.34 21.52 22.18
CA HIS A 975 5.03 20.14 22.54
C HIS A 975 3.76 20.12 23.42
N PRO A 976 2.86 19.12 23.31
CA PRO A 976 1.64 19.03 24.13
C PRO A 976 1.90 19.17 25.64
N ALA A 977 3.00 18.59 26.15
CA ALA A 977 3.41 18.73 27.56
C ALA A 977 3.79 20.18 27.95
N GLU A 978 4.33 20.99 27.03
CA GLU A 978 4.63 22.39 27.28
C GLU A 978 3.34 23.21 27.43
N THR A 979 2.33 22.91 26.62
CA THR A 979 1.01 23.53 26.73
C THR A 979 0.33 23.15 28.06
N LEU A 980 0.42 21.86 28.42
CA LEU A 980 -0.16 21.37 29.67
C LEU A 980 0.44 22.05 30.92
N ILE A 981 1.78 22.15 31.01
CA ILE A 981 2.44 22.81 32.14
C ILE A 981 2.09 24.30 32.22
N SER A 982 2.01 25.00 31.07
CA SER A 982 1.63 26.42 31.06
C SER A 982 0.23 26.62 31.64
N ILE A 983 -0.73 25.77 31.28
CA ILE A 983 -2.10 25.84 31.80
C ILE A 983 -2.17 25.56 33.29
N LEU A 984 -1.44 24.56 33.76
CA LEU A 984 -1.37 24.27 35.21
C LEU A 984 -0.75 25.43 35.98
N GLN A 985 0.22 26.15 35.44
CA GLN A 985 0.86 27.33 36.06
C GLN A 985 -0.03 28.57 36.05
N GLU A 986 -0.86 28.76 35.04
CA GLU A 986 -1.82 29.89 34.96
C GLU A 986 -3.00 29.73 35.94
N ARG A 987 -3.30 28.51 36.38
CA ARG A 987 -4.44 28.17 37.22
C ARG A 987 -4.09 27.98 38.70
N LEU A 988 -2.82 28.01 39.03
CA LEU A 988 -2.27 28.05 40.40
C LEU A 988 -1.88 29.46 40.80
#